data_4ca8092305240bc6aca2ba22e5718682
#
_entry.id   4ca8092305240bc6aca2ba22e5718682
#
_cell.length_a   1.000
_cell.length_b   1.000
_cell.length_c   1.000
_cell.angle_alpha   90.00
_cell.angle_beta   90.00
_cell.angle_gamma   90.00
#
_symmetry.space_group_name_H-M   'P 1'
#
loop_
_entity.id
_entity.type
_entity.pdbx_description
1 polymer ?
#
loop_
_entity_poly.entity_id
_entity_poly.type
_entity_poly.pdbx_seq_one_letter_code
_entity_poly.pdbx_strand_id
1 'polypeptide(L)'
;MEQKPRGAMLSRRGFLKAAAATGAAGSAGASLTGIAASAAQAEPAASETLGFTYHNEHCLCNCMLQCTVRDGRLAMIQPRENEDKRFQNVCLKGISEVQNIYGDARIQRPMKRVGERGSGEFEAISWDEAFQMIAENFKAIQDKYGKEALWIQFSTEASQRFPPLLASVLGAQAGGLNGYDMGQGNGQIMAFSPWIGMFAQNTMWEWPEANVVILANTNLVETSLTWSRGMLDAQEAGTKFICLDPRFSPTAGKADQWVNLRAGTDPAFFLGMTKYILDEELFDREHVLAHTALPFLIDAETGACLADVVTGTDPETGEPVELKTFYMWDEATNAAVPHTAEGAVPALEGEFTVNGKRYVTQFTRLRKDMEPYTLEWTAETCDIPAEMVADVAEQYAAGPSIIDNGVGGIDKFGNNDVAGHCYALIASLTGNYGKRGTGCGIYGYHVTPYEAALGAWPLPEGMAPAPSPQGFYDVVKGDAIHGAMFFGDIPTQKAANWNKTLEWLDSLDFVCLADIYHSSVTDFVDLVLPVCSKFECADSVGGIKCANAHILANLKVLDPLFESKSDFYIEKGIAEAMGLGDLFPADGEEYARALLTTDDPQMAGFTLEKLQEAGGALRLIGSEDLIAPEVGFTYGTASGRQEPYYEALLEFGQAFPAWEAPCEAYPENPLREKYPLQFNQARSRFRVHSAYSGAKWIQEVAEPCIELNPADAAARGLEDGDAVEVFNDRGSFRTVLRVNEAVRPESAFMVESTYRQYLDGTIMQSVSNDTLNPRGYALPFGPMIPYNDTLIEIKEVGE
;
A
#
# COMPACT_ATOMS: atom_id res chain seq x y z
N MET A 1 9.47 -49.80 2.55
CA MET A 1 10.26 -48.99 1.63
C MET A 1 9.88 -49.38 0.19
N GLU A 2 8.87 -48.78 -0.37
CA GLU A 2 8.50 -49.01 -1.79
C GLU A 2 8.53 -47.65 -2.48
N GLN A 3 9.41 -47.57 -3.46
CA GLN A 3 9.52 -46.36 -4.30
C GLN A 3 8.31 -46.26 -5.21
N LYS A 4 7.57 -45.15 -5.13
CA LYS A 4 6.57 -44.76 -6.13
C LYS A 4 7.27 -44.23 -7.40
N PRO A 5 6.82 -44.61 -8.61
CA PRO A 5 7.45 -44.16 -9.85
C PRO A 5 7.14 -42.68 -10.12
N ARG A 6 8.19 -41.90 -10.45
CA ARG A 6 8.10 -40.53 -10.93
C ARG A 6 7.38 -40.52 -12.29
N GLY A 7 6.30 -39.76 -12.40
CA GLY A 7 5.61 -39.51 -13.66
C GLY A 7 6.54 -38.77 -14.64
N ALA A 8 6.63 -39.28 -15.86
CA ALA A 8 7.44 -38.69 -16.91
C ALA A 8 6.85 -37.36 -17.38
N MET A 9 7.57 -36.26 -17.22
CA MET A 9 7.24 -34.98 -17.84
C MET A 9 7.36 -35.09 -19.37
N LEU A 10 6.28 -34.86 -20.09
CA LEU A 10 6.28 -34.76 -21.55
C LEU A 10 6.95 -33.45 -21.98
N SER A 11 8.00 -33.54 -22.75
CA SER A 11 8.66 -32.36 -23.33
C SER A 11 7.71 -31.59 -24.27
N ARG A 12 7.91 -30.29 -24.46
CA ARG A 12 7.14 -29.43 -25.39
C ARG A 12 6.98 -30.06 -26.78
N ARG A 13 7.96 -30.81 -27.27
CA ARG A 13 7.92 -31.54 -28.53
C ARG A 13 7.01 -32.77 -28.49
N GLY A 14 6.84 -33.42 -27.32
CA GLY A 14 5.91 -34.54 -27.11
C GLY A 14 4.46 -34.09 -27.12
N PHE A 15 4.18 -32.93 -26.51
CA PHE A 15 2.85 -32.34 -26.48
C PHE A 15 2.37 -31.92 -27.89
N LEU A 16 3.22 -31.29 -28.67
CA LEU A 16 2.88 -30.89 -30.05
C LEU A 16 2.68 -32.09 -30.98
N LYS A 17 3.35 -33.21 -30.77
CA LYS A 17 3.14 -34.46 -31.55
C LYS A 17 1.83 -35.16 -31.14
N ALA A 18 1.41 -35.10 -29.91
CA ALA A 18 0.12 -35.63 -29.48
C ALA A 18 -1.06 -34.81 -30.01
N ALA A 19 -0.93 -33.46 -30.04
CA ALA A 19 -1.95 -32.57 -30.58
C ALA A 19 -2.10 -32.71 -32.12
N ALA A 20 -1.04 -33.03 -32.85
CA ALA A 20 -1.08 -33.28 -34.29
C ALA A 20 -1.67 -34.64 -34.67
N ALA A 21 -1.62 -35.64 -33.75
CA ALA A 21 -2.18 -36.96 -34.01
C ALA A 21 -3.70 -37.04 -33.80
N THR A 22 -4.29 -36.08 -33.05
CA THR A 22 -5.75 -36.00 -32.81
C THR A 22 -6.49 -35.18 -33.87
N GLY A 23 -5.80 -34.44 -34.73
CA GLY A 23 -6.37 -33.59 -35.78
C GLY A 23 -6.60 -34.28 -37.16
N ALA A 24 -6.20 -35.54 -37.34
CA ALA A 24 -6.19 -36.20 -38.61
C ALA A 24 -7.19 -37.39 -38.82
N ALA A 25 -8.17 -37.49 -37.93
CA ALA A 25 -9.21 -38.56 -38.04
C ALA A 25 -10.63 -37.96 -38.10
N GLY A 26 -10.95 -37.37 -39.24
CA GLY A 26 -12.29 -36.77 -39.42
C GLY A 26 -12.65 -36.48 -40.87
N SER A 27 -12.52 -37.46 -41.78
CA SER A 27 -13.26 -37.46 -43.07
C SER A 27 -13.21 -38.83 -43.70
N ALA A 28 -14.14 -39.68 -43.35
CA ALA A 28 -14.62 -40.78 -44.23
C ALA A 28 -16.05 -41.13 -43.84
N GLY A 29 -16.98 -40.85 -44.74
CA GLY A 29 -18.38 -41.16 -44.51
C GLY A 29 -18.66 -42.66 -44.70
N ALA A 30 -19.56 -43.16 -43.86
CA ALA A 30 -20.27 -44.42 -44.12
C ALA A 30 -21.66 -44.32 -43.53
N SER A 31 -22.62 -44.72 -44.32
CA SER A 31 -24.03 -44.67 -44.17
C SER A 31 -24.62 -45.52 -43.05
N LEU A 32 -25.69 -45.04 -42.47
CA LEU A 32 -26.50 -45.61 -41.38
C LEU A 32 -27.35 -46.77 -41.77
N THR A 33 -27.49 -47.76 -40.87
CA THR A 33 -28.78 -48.43 -40.59
C THR A 33 -28.87 -48.78 -39.09
N GLY A 34 -29.86 -48.20 -38.49
CA GLY A 34 -30.70 -48.63 -37.40
C GLY A 34 -30.10 -49.17 -36.08
N ILE A 35 -30.05 -48.28 -35.07
CA ILE A 35 -30.08 -48.71 -33.70
C ILE A 35 -31.18 -47.83 -33.02
N ALA A 36 -32.11 -48.51 -32.36
CA ALA A 36 -33.19 -47.87 -31.61
C ALA A 36 -32.66 -46.94 -30.52
N ALA A 37 -33.06 -45.70 -30.56
CA ALA A 37 -32.81 -44.73 -29.53
C ALA A 37 -33.52 -45.15 -28.24
N SER A 38 -32.78 -45.59 -27.24
CA SER A 38 -33.17 -45.47 -25.87
C SER A 38 -33.15 -43.95 -25.53
N ALA A 39 -34.29 -43.42 -25.12
CA ALA A 39 -34.37 -42.06 -24.65
C ALA A 39 -33.51 -41.93 -23.40
N ALA A 40 -32.29 -41.54 -23.58
CA ALA A 40 -31.52 -40.93 -22.48
C ALA A 40 -32.26 -39.67 -22.08
N GLN A 41 -32.75 -39.62 -20.86
CA GLN A 41 -33.22 -38.39 -20.26
C GLN A 41 -32.09 -37.39 -20.44
N ALA A 42 -32.33 -36.32 -21.19
CA ALA A 42 -31.43 -35.20 -21.29
C ALA A 42 -31.27 -34.68 -19.87
N GLU A 43 -30.04 -34.70 -19.37
CA GLU A 43 -29.75 -34.00 -18.14
C GLU A 43 -30.27 -32.56 -18.31
N PRO A 44 -30.97 -31.99 -17.31
CA PRO A 44 -31.41 -30.60 -17.39
C PRO A 44 -30.19 -29.74 -17.78
N ALA A 45 -30.38 -28.88 -18.78
CA ALA A 45 -29.33 -27.98 -19.22
C ALA A 45 -28.79 -27.23 -17.98
N ALA A 46 -27.51 -27.29 -17.75
CA ALA A 46 -26.86 -26.60 -16.61
C ALA A 46 -27.32 -25.14 -16.58
N SER A 47 -27.80 -24.68 -15.45
CA SER A 47 -28.22 -23.29 -15.29
C SER A 47 -26.96 -22.42 -15.32
N GLU A 48 -26.86 -21.51 -16.30
CA GLU A 48 -25.77 -20.58 -16.42
C GLU A 48 -26.27 -19.14 -16.26
N THR A 49 -25.65 -18.37 -15.34
CA THR A 49 -25.97 -16.96 -15.15
C THR A 49 -24.69 -16.15 -15.18
N LEU A 50 -24.82 -14.89 -15.58
CA LEU A 50 -23.74 -13.92 -15.53
C LEU A 50 -23.96 -12.94 -14.38
N GLY A 51 -22.91 -12.68 -13.62
CA GLY A 51 -22.88 -11.67 -12.57
C GLY A 51 -21.70 -10.74 -12.75
N PHE A 52 -21.75 -9.60 -12.07
CA PHE A 52 -20.69 -8.59 -12.13
C PHE A 52 -20.28 -8.17 -10.73
N THR A 53 -18.99 -7.97 -10.55
CA THR A 53 -18.42 -7.42 -9.32
C THR A 53 -17.07 -6.78 -9.66
N TYR A 54 -16.34 -6.31 -8.67
CA TYR A 54 -14.98 -5.81 -8.88
C TYR A 54 -14.04 -6.39 -7.85
N HIS A 55 -12.77 -6.31 -8.15
CA HIS A 55 -11.69 -6.78 -7.29
C HIS A 55 -11.36 -5.69 -6.28
N ASN A 56 -11.58 -5.96 -5.01
CA ASN A 56 -11.47 -4.96 -3.95
C ASN A 56 -10.54 -5.34 -2.78
N GLU A 57 -9.88 -6.48 -2.83
CA GLU A 57 -8.91 -6.85 -1.82
C GLU A 57 -7.59 -6.10 -2.05
N HIS A 58 -7.29 -5.12 -1.31
CA HIS A 58 -5.98 -4.40 -1.23
C HIS A 58 -5.15 -4.35 -2.53
N CYS A 59 -5.77 -4.73 -3.64
CA CYS A 59 -5.20 -4.70 -4.97
C CYS A 59 -5.55 -3.38 -5.63
N LEU A 60 -4.55 -2.58 -5.85
CA LEU A 60 -4.70 -1.24 -6.38
C LEU A 60 -5.31 -1.17 -7.80
N CYS A 61 -5.42 -2.29 -8.51
CA CYS A 61 -5.91 -2.31 -9.89
C CYS A 61 -7.43 -2.27 -10.02
N ASN A 62 -8.19 -2.57 -8.98
CA ASN A 62 -9.66 -2.55 -8.96
C ASN A 62 -10.31 -3.14 -10.22
N CYS A 63 -9.86 -4.32 -10.65
CA CYS A 63 -10.33 -4.95 -11.88
C CYS A 63 -11.83 -5.22 -11.85
N MET A 64 -12.54 -4.80 -12.89
CA MET A 64 -13.95 -5.10 -13.08
C MET A 64 -14.11 -6.53 -13.60
N LEU A 65 -14.91 -7.34 -12.93
CA LEU A 65 -15.03 -8.78 -13.16
C LEU A 65 -16.41 -9.14 -13.73
N GLN A 66 -16.39 -9.97 -14.76
CA GLN A 66 -17.55 -10.72 -15.24
C GLN A 66 -17.42 -12.16 -14.74
N CYS A 67 -18.43 -12.62 -14.04
CA CYS A 67 -18.48 -13.91 -13.37
C CYS A 67 -19.51 -14.80 -14.01
N THR A 68 -19.11 -16.01 -14.42
CA THR A 68 -20.03 -17.04 -14.89
C THR A 68 -20.33 -18.01 -13.74
N VAL A 69 -21.60 -18.14 -13.40
CA VAL A 69 -22.08 -19.08 -12.38
C VAL A 69 -22.79 -20.23 -13.08
N ARG A 70 -22.38 -21.47 -12.79
CA ARG A 70 -23.02 -22.69 -13.28
C ARG A 70 -23.51 -23.52 -12.11
N ASP A 71 -24.80 -23.84 -12.13
CA ASP A 71 -25.43 -24.63 -11.07
C ASP A 71 -25.14 -24.12 -9.65
N GLY A 72 -25.17 -22.78 -9.48
CA GLY A 72 -24.94 -22.11 -8.21
C GLY A 72 -23.46 -22.01 -7.80
N ARG A 73 -22.52 -22.41 -8.66
CA ARG A 73 -21.07 -22.28 -8.40
C ARG A 73 -20.40 -21.31 -9.35
N LEU A 74 -19.53 -20.50 -8.81
CA LEU A 74 -18.65 -19.64 -9.61
C LEU A 74 -17.72 -20.53 -10.44
N ALA A 75 -17.91 -20.54 -11.76
CA ALA A 75 -17.22 -21.44 -12.69
C ALA A 75 -16.10 -20.72 -13.45
N MET A 76 -16.25 -19.41 -13.72
CA MET A 76 -15.28 -18.64 -14.48
C MET A 76 -15.32 -17.17 -14.11
N ILE A 77 -14.16 -16.55 -14.10
CA ILE A 77 -13.97 -15.10 -13.97
C ILE A 77 -13.23 -14.60 -15.20
N GLN A 78 -13.74 -13.53 -15.77
CA GLN A 78 -13.16 -12.85 -16.94
C GLN A 78 -13.12 -11.34 -16.67
N PRO A 79 -12.24 -10.58 -17.37
CA PRO A 79 -12.37 -9.14 -17.36
C PRO A 79 -13.73 -8.74 -17.92
N ARG A 80 -14.44 -7.85 -17.22
CA ARG A 80 -15.66 -7.26 -17.72
C ARG A 80 -15.39 -6.47 -18.99
N GLU A 81 -16.25 -6.60 -20.00
CA GLU A 81 -16.14 -5.77 -21.18
C GLU A 81 -16.27 -4.28 -20.82
N ASN A 82 -15.38 -3.48 -21.34
CA ASN A 82 -15.33 -2.04 -21.13
C ASN A 82 -15.00 -1.34 -22.46
N GLU A 83 -15.62 -0.17 -22.69
CA GLU A 83 -15.32 0.66 -23.86
C GLU A 83 -13.86 1.09 -23.84
N ASP A 84 -13.35 1.49 -22.69
CA ASP A 84 -11.96 1.78 -22.47
C ASP A 84 -11.19 0.49 -22.14
N LYS A 85 -10.40 0.03 -23.11
CA LYS A 85 -9.66 -1.24 -23.00
C LYS A 85 -8.55 -1.22 -21.95
N ARG A 86 -8.19 -0.05 -21.41
CA ARG A 86 -7.27 0.08 -20.27
C ARG A 86 -7.84 -0.58 -19.02
N PHE A 87 -9.16 -0.63 -18.88
CA PHE A 87 -9.86 -1.22 -17.72
C PHE A 87 -10.42 -2.63 -17.97
N GLN A 88 -10.21 -3.19 -19.18
CA GLN A 88 -10.65 -4.56 -19.50
C GLN A 88 -9.52 -5.56 -19.26
N ASN A 89 -9.23 -5.83 -17.99
CA ASN A 89 -8.14 -6.71 -17.60
C ASN A 89 -8.43 -7.45 -16.29
N VAL A 90 -7.75 -8.58 -16.09
CA VAL A 90 -7.70 -9.34 -14.85
C VAL A 90 -6.43 -10.20 -14.86
N CYS A 91 -5.73 -10.28 -13.74
CA CYS A 91 -4.55 -11.13 -13.61
C CYS A 91 -4.89 -12.49 -12.96
N LEU A 92 -3.86 -13.35 -12.81
CA LEU A 92 -4.03 -14.67 -12.21
C LEU A 92 -4.65 -14.61 -10.81
N LYS A 93 -4.35 -13.60 -10.01
CA LYS A 93 -4.97 -13.40 -8.69
C LYS A 93 -6.48 -13.40 -8.78
N GLY A 94 -7.04 -12.51 -9.59
CA GLY A 94 -8.49 -12.41 -9.76
C GLY A 94 -9.13 -13.66 -10.38
N ILE A 95 -8.45 -14.32 -11.35
CA ILE A 95 -8.98 -15.55 -11.96
C ILE A 95 -8.97 -16.73 -10.97
N SER A 96 -7.98 -16.80 -10.08
CA SER A 96 -7.82 -17.89 -9.11
C SER A 96 -8.91 -17.93 -8.03
N GLU A 97 -9.70 -16.88 -7.91
CA GLU A 97 -10.82 -16.82 -6.97
C GLU A 97 -11.85 -17.94 -7.17
N VAL A 98 -11.97 -18.46 -8.39
CA VAL A 98 -12.83 -19.63 -8.67
C VAL A 98 -12.42 -20.87 -7.85
N GLN A 99 -11.21 -20.89 -7.31
CA GLN A 99 -10.75 -21.93 -6.41
C GLN A 99 -10.71 -21.43 -4.95
N ASN A 100 -10.28 -20.19 -4.77
CA ASN A 100 -10.01 -19.62 -3.47
C ASN A 100 -11.26 -19.63 -2.58
N ILE A 101 -12.41 -19.17 -3.09
CA ILE A 101 -13.67 -19.11 -2.31
C ILE A 101 -14.20 -20.48 -1.86
N TYR A 102 -13.75 -21.56 -2.49
CA TYR A 102 -14.11 -22.94 -2.15
C TYR A 102 -12.96 -23.70 -1.51
N GLY A 103 -11.89 -23.00 -1.09
CA GLY A 103 -10.71 -23.61 -0.46
C GLY A 103 -11.02 -24.20 0.91
N ASP A 104 -10.24 -25.21 1.31
CA ASP A 104 -10.41 -25.92 2.57
C ASP A 104 -10.21 -25.04 3.82
N ALA A 105 -9.46 -23.93 3.68
CA ALA A 105 -9.25 -22.95 4.73
C ALA A 105 -10.43 -21.98 4.96
N ARG A 106 -11.52 -22.08 4.16
CA ARG A 106 -12.70 -21.23 4.29
C ARG A 106 -13.36 -21.42 5.66
N ILE A 107 -13.56 -20.32 6.41
CA ILE A 107 -14.34 -20.33 7.65
C ILE A 107 -15.82 -20.49 7.27
N GLN A 108 -16.48 -21.48 7.88
CA GLN A 108 -17.81 -21.90 7.46
C GLN A 108 -18.92 -21.46 8.41
N ARG A 109 -18.61 -21.25 9.68
CA ARG A 109 -19.58 -20.88 10.73
C ARG A 109 -18.89 -20.16 11.88
N PRO A 110 -19.63 -19.48 12.76
CA PRO A 110 -19.06 -18.92 13.97
C PRO A 110 -18.46 -20.01 14.87
N MET A 111 -17.28 -19.75 15.43
CA MET A 111 -16.55 -20.70 16.28
C MET A 111 -15.97 -19.99 17.48
N LYS A 112 -16.19 -20.53 18.69
CA LYS A 112 -15.57 -20.03 19.90
C LYS A 112 -14.42 -20.93 20.31
N ARG A 113 -13.38 -20.37 20.86
CA ARG A 113 -12.23 -21.09 21.38
C ARG A 113 -12.61 -21.87 22.65
N VAL A 114 -12.13 -23.11 22.74
CA VAL A 114 -12.31 -23.99 23.91
C VAL A 114 -10.99 -24.41 24.56
N GLY A 115 -9.87 -24.31 23.82
CA GLY A 115 -8.51 -24.56 24.33
C GLY A 115 -7.80 -23.26 24.74
N GLU A 116 -6.50 -23.37 25.00
CA GLU A 116 -5.62 -22.21 25.21
C GLU A 116 -5.47 -21.41 23.89
N ARG A 117 -5.16 -20.12 23.97
CA ARG A 117 -4.83 -19.32 22.78
C ARG A 117 -3.62 -19.94 22.08
N GLY A 118 -3.70 -20.07 20.76
CA GLY A 118 -2.68 -20.73 19.93
C GLY A 118 -2.89 -22.23 19.74
N SER A 119 -3.82 -22.89 20.48
CA SER A 119 -4.09 -24.32 20.33
C SER A 119 -4.84 -24.68 19.03
N GLY A 120 -5.59 -23.74 18.46
CA GLY A 120 -6.48 -23.99 17.33
C GLY A 120 -7.72 -24.83 17.68
N GLU A 121 -8.04 -24.97 18.98
CA GLU A 121 -9.19 -25.75 19.44
C GLU A 121 -10.43 -24.87 19.54
N PHE A 122 -11.40 -25.13 18.64
CA PHE A 122 -12.64 -24.36 18.54
C PHE A 122 -13.86 -25.28 18.54
N GLU A 123 -14.99 -24.78 19.06
CA GLU A 123 -16.31 -25.38 18.87
C GLU A 123 -17.23 -24.45 18.10
N ALA A 124 -18.08 -25.02 17.26
CA ALA A 124 -19.06 -24.27 16.48
C ALA A 124 -20.19 -23.75 17.39
N ILE A 125 -20.59 -22.52 17.18
CA ILE A 125 -21.74 -21.89 17.86
C ILE A 125 -22.67 -21.23 16.84
N SER A 126 -23.85 -20.81 17.30
CA SER A 126 -24.78 -20.04 16.46
C SER A 126 -24.35 -18.58 16.34
N TRP A 127 -24.88 -17.85 15.34
CA TRP A 127 -24.70 -16.42 15.21
C TRP A 127 -25.26 -15.65 16.43
N ASP A 128 -26.40 -16.08 16.97
CA ASP A 128 -26.99 -15.43 18.14
C ASP A 128 -26.09 -15.56 19.37
N GLU A 129 -25.50 -16.76 19.59
CA GLU A 129 -24.50 -16.96 20.65
C GLU A 129 -23.25 -16.12 20.41
N ALA A 130 -22.79 -16.01 19.15
CA ALA A 130 -21.62 -15.21 18.81
C ALA A 130 -21.86 -13.71 19.10
N PHE A 131 -22.97 -13.14 18.65
CA PHE A 131 -23.31 -11.75 18.92
C PHE A 131 -23.52 -11.49 20.41
N GLN A 132 -24.19 -12.40 21.13
CA GLN A 132 -24.33 -12.29 22.56
C GLN A 132 -22.97 -12.30 23.26
N MET A 133 -22.08 -13.21 22.90
CA MET A 133 -20.73 -13.30 23.45
C MET A 133 -19.93 -12.01 23.23
N ILE A 134 -19.98 -11.43 22.04
CA ILE A 134 -19.32 -10.14 21.74
C ILE A 134 -19.93 -9.04 22.63
N ALA A 135 -21.25 -8.92 22.66
CA ALA A 135 -21.94 -7.88 23.42
C ALA A 135 -21.65 -7.96 24.92
N GLU A 136 -21.66 -9.15 25.50
CA GLU A 136 -21.34 -9.37 26.93
C GLU A 136 -19.89 -8.96 27.24
N ASN A 137 -18.91 -9.39 26.44
CA ASN A 137 -17.52 -9.08 26.65
C ASN A 137 -17.23 -7.59 26.42
N PHE A 138 -17.72 -7.01 25.31
CA PHE A 138 -17.51 -5.58 25.01
C PHE A 138 -18.13 -4.70 26.09
N LYS A 139 -19.31 -5.03 26.56
CA LYS A 139 -19.96 -4.29 27.66
C LYS A 139 -19.19 -4.41 28.96
N ALA A 140 -18.71 -5.60 29.30
CA ALA A 140 -17.90 -5.81 30.50
C ALA A 140 -16.59 -5.00 30.44
N ILE A 141 -15.93 -4.94 29.27
CA ILE A 141 -14.73 -4.14 29.07
C ILE A 141 -15.05 -2.64 29.19
N GLN A 142 -16.11 -2.16 28.53
CA GLN A 142 -16.53 -0.77 28.58
C GLN A 142 -16.92 -0.33 30.01
N ASP A 143 -17.61 -1.19 30.75
CA ASP A 143 -18.00 -0.92 32.13
C ASP A 143 -16.79 -0.84 33.09
N LYS A 144 -15.76 -1.62 32.79
CA LYS A 144 -14.55 -1.71 33.63
C LYS A 144 -13.50 -0.65 33.32
N TYR A 145 -13.28 -0.39 32.01
CA TYR A 145 -12.12 0.38 31.56
C TYR A 145 -12.51 1.63 30.74
N GLY A 146 -13.78 1.75 30.34
CA GLY A 146 -14.25 2.81 29.46
C GLY A 146 -14.41 2.37 27.99
N LYS A 147 -15.13 3.17 27.21
CA LYS A 147 -15.47 2.82 25.83
C LYS A 147 -14.24 2.73 24.92
N GLU A 148 -13.24 3.58 25.15
CA GLU A 148 -11.99 3.66 24.39
C GLU A 148 -11.05 2.47 24.64
N ALA A 149 -11.39 1.58 25.59
CA ALA A 149 -10.65 0.33 25.81
C ALA A 149 -10.94 -0.76 24.78
N LEU A 150 -11.82 -0.49 23.82
CA LEU A 150 -12.07 -1.35 22.67
C LEU A 150 -11.32 -0.85 21.44
N TRP A 151 -10.75 -1.78 20.69
CA TRP A 151 -10.11 -1.55 19.41
C TRP A 151 -10.86 -2.29 18.30
N ILE A 152 -11.34 -1.55 17.29
CA ILE A 152 -11.98 -2.12 16.12
C ILE A 152 -11.10 -1.86 14.92
N GLN A 153 -10.49 -2.93 14.39
CA GLN A 153 -9.55 -2.86 13.27
C GLN A 153 -10.23 -3.29 11.98
N PHE A 154 -10.20 -2.40 11.00
CA PHE A 154 -10.64 -2.70 9.63
C PHE A 154 -9.43 -2.86 8.71
N SER A 155 -9.57 -3.68 7.67
CA SER A 155 -8.64 -3.63 6.55
C SER A 155 -8.77 -2.28 5.84
N THR A 156 -7.75 -1.87 5.12
CA THR A 156 -7.76 -0.61 4.34
C THR A 156 -8.98 -0.53 3.40
N GLU A 157 -9.36 -1.65 2.81
CA GLU A 157 -10.52 -1.74 1.92
C GLU A 157 -11.84 -1.61 2.67
N ALA A 158 -11.96 -2.26 3.81
CA ALA A 158 -13.14 -2.14 4.65
C ALA A 158 -13.27 -0.71 5.21
N SER A 159 -12.18 -0.07 5.60
CA SER A 159 -12.20 1.31 6.11
C SER A 159 -12.64 2.34 5.08
N GLN A 160 -12.52 2.04 3.80
CA GLN A 160 -13.01 2.91 2.72
C GLN A 160 -14.48 2.68 2.36
N ARG A 161 -14.98 1.47 2.60
CA ARG A 161 -16.40 1.12 2.36
C ARG A 161 -17.28 1.41 3.54
N PHE A 162 -16.78 1.09 4.69
CA PHE A 162 -17.44 1.27 5.98
C PHE A 162 -16.50 2.15 6.80
N PRO A 163 -16.57 3.50 6.67
CA PRO A 163 -15.96 4.34 7.70
C PRO A 163 -16.35 3.72 9.03
N PRO A 164 -15.50 3.71 10.04
CA PRO A 164 -15.65 2.89 11.24
C PRO A 164 -16.95 3.18 12.03
N LEU A 165 -18.09 2.84 11.40
CA LEU A 165 -19.41 3.11 11.94
C LEU A 165 -19.59 2.34 13.25
N LEU A 166 -19.22 1.07 13.28
CA LEU A 166 -19.29 0.27 14.51
C LEU A 166 -18.41 0.89 15.62
N ALA A 167 -17.16 1.26 15.30
CA ALA A 167 -16.28 1.88 16.29
C ALA A 167 -16.87 3.19 16.81
N SER A 168 -17.39 4.05 15.93
CA SER A 168 -18.03 5.31 16.31
C SER A 168 -19.24 5.10 17.19
N VAL A 169 -20.12 4.18 16.83
CA VAL A 169 -21.33 3.85 17.60
C VAL A 169 -21.02 3.26 18.96
N LEU A 170 -19.97 2.44 19.06
CA LEU A 170 -19.48 1.89 20.34
C LEU A 170 -18.70 2.91 21.19
N GLY A 171 -18.23 4.01 20.60
CA GLY A 171 -17.27 4.91 21.21
C GLY A 171 -15.88 4.26 21.41
N ALA A 172 -15.57 3.25 20.58
CA ALA A 172 -14.31 2.53 20.55
C ALA A 172 -13.24 3.30 19.77
N GLN A 173 -11.99 2.86 19.87
CA GLN A 173 -10.93 3.34 18.98
C GLN A 173 -10.97 2.59 17.66
N ALA A 174 -10.78 3.32 16.56
CA ALA A 174 -10.79 2.75 15.24
C ALA A 174 -9.36 2.54 14.72
N GLY A 175 -9.05 1.33 14.29
CA GLY A 175 -7.87 1.03 13.51
C GLY A 175 -8.15 1.27 12.04
N GLY A 176 -7.44 2.21 11.44
CA GLY A 176 -7.51 2.51 10.01
C GLY A 176 -6.14 2.55 9.37
N LEU A 177 -5.98 3.33 8.31
CA LEU A 177 -4.68 3.59 7.67
C LEU A 177 -3.66 4.20 8.63
N ASN A 178 -4.15 5.03 9.56
CA ASN A 178 -3.30 5.80 10.43
C ASN A 178 -2.75 4.94 11.57
N GLY A 179 -1.46 4.79 11.62
CA GLY A 179 -0.75 4.16 12.74
C GLY A 179 -0.78 2.65 12.77
N TYR A 180 -1.69 1.98 12.06
CA TYR A 180 -1.73 0.54 12.03
C TYR A 180 -1.12 -0.09 10.79
N ASP A 181 -1.12 0.60 9.69
CA ASP A 181 -0.53 0.08 8.47
C ASP A 181 1.01 0.08 8.52
N MET A 182 1.43 -0.37 9.65
CA MET A 182 2.73 -0.30 10.25
C MET A 182 3.79 -1.06 9.51
N GLY A 183 3.60 -1.45 8.47
CA GLY A 183 4.59 -2.08 7.69
C GLY A 183 4.39 -1.74 6.24
N GLN A 184 3.44 -0.91 5.94
CA GLN A 184 3.30 -0.43 4.57
C GLN A 184 4.11 0.82 4.32
N GLY A 185 4.50 1.53 5.38
CA GLY A 185 5.26 2.75 5.29
C GLY A 185 4.58 3.77 4.38
N ASN A 186 4.14 4.85 4.94
CA ASN A 186 3.69 5.98 4.14
C ASN A 186 4.60 7.19 4.41
N GLY A 187 5.76 6.97 5.03
CA GLY A 187 6.64 8.05 5.44
C GLY A 187 7.08 8.91 4.27
N GLN A 188 7.41 8.31 3.13
CA GLN A 188 7.75 9.05 1.94
C GLN A 188 6.56 9.85 1.38
N ILE A 189 5.34 9.31 1.46
CA ILE A 189 4.13 10.00 0.99
C ILE A 189 3.78 11.14 1.92
N MET A 190 3.92 10.92 3.21
CA MET A 190 3.62 11.91 4.23
C MET A 190 4.54 13.11 4.17
N ALA A 191 5.73 12.95 3.64
CA ALA A 191 6.63 14.06 3.35
C ALA A 191 6.08 15.04 2.30
N PHE A 192 5.08 14.65 1.50
CA PHE A 192 4.49 15.55 0.50
C PHE A 192 3.47 16.53 1.09
N SER A 193 2.84 16.20 2.19
CA SER A 193 1.87 17.09 2.83
C SER A 193 2.49 18.45 3.27
N PRO A 194 3.65 18.51 3.91
CA PRO A 194 4.33 19.77 4.14
C PRO A 194 4.77 20.49 2.87
N TRP A 195 5.08 19.73 1.80
CA TRP A 195 5.59 20.29 0.54
C TRP A 195 4.54 21.05 -0.28
N ILE A 196 3.36 20.47 -0.46
CA ILE A 196 2.31 21.00 -1.35
C ILE A 196 0.91 21.04 -0.72
N GLY A 197 0.79 20.68 0.54
CA GLY A 197 -0.48 20.67 1.29
C GLY A 197 -1.40 19.50 0.96
N MET A 198 -0.95 18.54 0.16
CA MET A 198 -1.70 17.36 -0.26
C MET A 198 -0.76 16.21 -0.64
N PHE A 199 -1.32 15.06 -0.98
CA PHE A 199 -0.54 13.99 -1.59
C PHE A 199 -0.09 14.39 -3.00
N ALA A 200 1.20 14.29 -3.27
CA ALA A 200 1.75 14.50 -4.60
C ALA A 200 1.47 13.28 -5.48
N GLN A 201 0.72 13.44 -6.53
CA GLN A 201 0.33 12.34 -7.40
C GLN A 201 -0.20 12.80 -8.75
N ASN A 202 -0.10 11.91 -9.72
CA ASN A 202 -0.69 12.04 -11.03
C ASN A 202 -1.08 10.65 -11.55
N THR A 203 -1.64 10.54 -12.75
CA THR A 203 -1.99 9.25 -13.31
C THR A 203 -0.84 8.67 -14.12
N MET A 204 -0.67 7.34 -14.07
CA MET A 204 0.29 6.63 -14.92
C MET A 204 -0.01 6.74 -16.41
N TRP A 205 -1.22 7.14 -16.78
CA TRP A 205 -1.63 7.35 -18.17
C TRP A 205 -1.02 8.61 -18.78
N GLU A 206 -0.35 9.43 -17.96
CA GLU A 206 0.42 10.60 -18.38
C GLU A 206 1.89 10.27 -18.69
N TRP A 207 2.38 9.11 -18.31
CA TRP A 207 3.76 8.71 -18.54
C TRP A 207 4.25 8.81 -20.01
N PRO A 208 3.40 8.58 -21.04
CA PRO A 208 3.81 8.81 -22.42
C PRO A 208 4.23 10.24 -22.76
N GLU A 209 3.91 11.23 -21.93
CA GLU A 209 4.28 12.63 -22.10
C GLU A 209 5.60 12.99 -21.40
N ALA A 210 6.16 12.08 -20.59
CA ALA A 210 7.43 12.25 -19.92
C ALA A 210 8.62 11.76 -20.77
N ASN A 211 9.78 12.41 -20.63
CA ASN A 211 11.03 11.90 -21.18
C ASN A 211 11.58 10.75 -20.32
N VAL A 212 11.46 10.90 -19.00
CA VAL A 212 11.98 9.94 -18.03
C VAL A 212 10.99 9.71 -16.90
N VAL A 213 10.82 8.43 -16.51
CA VAL A 213 10.13 8.01 -15.28
C VAL A 213 11.11 7.25 -14.41
N ILE A 214 11.40 7.79 -13.23
CA ILE A 214 12.16 7.08 -12.20
C ILE A 214 11.17 6.27 -11.37
N LEU A 215 11.30 4.94 -11.40
CA LEU A 215 10.55 4.03 -10.56
C LEU A 215 11.31 3.84 -9.24
N ALA A 216 10.96 4.64 -8.24
CA ALA A 216 11.50 4.54 -6.90
C ALA A 216 10.54 3.70 -6.04
N ASN A 217 10.96 2.52 -5.59
CA ASN A 217 10.12 1.56 -4.82
C ASN A 217 8.92 0.95 -5.58
N THR A 218 8.82 1.17 -6.86
CA THR A 218 7.71 0.67 -7.65
C THR A 218 8.11 -0.57 -8.42
N ASN A 219 7.56 -1.73 -8.04
CA ASN A 219 7.76 -2.98 -8.76
C ASN A 219 6.50 -3.35 -9.56
N LEU A 220 6.14 -2.49 -10.51
CA LEU A 220 4.88 -2.49 -11.25
C LEU A 220 4.60 -3.83 -11.95
N VAL A 221 5.62 -4.41 -12.61
CA VAL A 221 5.49 -5.68 -13.37
C VAL A 221 5.33 -6.90 -12.45
N GLU A 222 5.57 -6.74 -11.16
CA GLU A 222 5.35 -7.77 -10.14
C GLU A 222 4.05 -7.54 -9.38
N THR A 223 3.78 -6.33 -8.94
CA THR A 223 2.72 -6.05 -7.98
C THR A 223 1.42 -5.58 -8.64
N SER A 224 1.50 -4.86 -9.74
CA SER A 224 0.37 -4.23 -10.43
C SER A 224 0.30 -4.67 -11.89
N LEU A 225 0.24 -5.97 -12.12
CA LEU A 225 0.38 -6.62 -13.43
C LEU A 225 -0.50 -6.00 -14.54
N THR A 226 -1.74 -5.64 -14.21
CA THR A 226 -2.69 -5.09 -15.19
C THR A 226 -2.31 -3.67 -15.62
N TRP A 227 -1.53 -2.97 -14.81
CA TRP A 227 -1.03 -1.63 -15.08
C TRP A 227 0.36 -1.60 -15.71
N SER A 228 1.05 -2.73 -15.77
CA SER A 228 2.31 -2.84 -16.53
C SER A 228 2.15 -2.37 -17.99
N ARG A 229 0.92 -2.40 -18.50
CA ARG A 229 0.58 -1.85 -19.82
C ARG A 229 0.91 -0.36 -19.91
N GLY A 230 0.63 0.46 -18.89
CA GLY A 230 0.95 1.89 -18.91
C GLY A 230 2.44 2.16 -19.07
N MET A 231 3.30 1.35 -18.42
CA MET A 231 4.75 1.40 -18.64
C MET A 231 5.13 1.04 -20.09
N LEU A 232 4.57 -0.05 -20.63
CA LEU A 232 4.88 -0.50 -21.98
C LEU A 232 4.39 0.49 -23.05
N ASP A 233 3.17 1.02 -22.90
CA ASP A 233 2.60 2.04 -23.79
C ASP A 233 3.46 3.32 -23.77
N ALA A 234 3.99 3.72 -22.59
CA ALA A 234 4.89 4.85 -22.46
C ALA A 234 6.27 4.61 -23.09
N GLN A 235 6.83 3.41 -22.94
CA GLN A 235 8.08 3.03 -23.64
C GLN A 235 7.90 3.05 -25.16
N GLU A 236 6.76 2.59 -25.67
CA GLU A 236 6.43 2.67 -27.11
C GLU A 236 6.32 4.13 -27.59
N ALA A 237 5.91 5.05 -26.72
CA ALA A 237 5.90 6.49 -27.00
C ALA A 237 7.29 7.15 -26.91
N GLY A 238 8.28 6.46 -26.34
CA GLY A 238 9.67 6.93 -26.24
C GLY A 238 10.11 7.33 -24.84
N THR A 239 9.26 7.18 -23.82
CA THR A 239 9.60 7.43 -22.42
C THR A 239 10.62 6.40 -21.92
N LYS A 240 11.68 6.85 -21.26
CA LYS A 240 12.66 6.00 -20.61
C LYS A 240 12.26 5.71 -19.18
N PHE A 241 12.46 4.48 -18.75
CA PHE A 241 12.24 4.06 -17.36
C PHE A 241 13.55 3.71 -16.67
N ILE A 242 13.79 4.35 -15.53
CA ILE A 242 14.93 4.08 -14.63
C ILE A 242 14.37 3.41 -13.38
N CYS A 243 14.76 2.17 -13.12
CA CYS A 243 14.29 1.40 -11.97
C CYS A 243 15.35 1.37 -10.86
N LEU A 244 15.01 1.90 -9.70
CA LEU A 244 15.81 1.79 -8.48
C LEU A 244 15.33 0.57 -7.71
N ASP A 245 16.12 -0.49 -7.68
CA ASP A 245 15.77 -1.74 -6.99
C ASP A 245 17.03 -2.51 -6.60
N PRO A 246 17.23 -2.86 -5.33
CA PRO A 246 18.39 -3.68 -4.90
C PRO A 246 18.34 -5.11 -5.44
N ARG A 247 17.20 -5.56 -5.94
CA ARG A 247 16.98 -6.86 -6.56
C ARG A 247 16.72 -6.69 -8.06
N PHE A 248 17.28 -7.56 -8.89
CA PHE A 248 16.93 -7.59 -10.32
C PHE A 248 15.50 -8.14 -10.50
N SER A 249 14.53 -7.27 -10.22
CA SER A 249 13.10 -7.58 -10.29
C SER A 249 12.59 -7.64 -11.73
N PRO A 250 11.40 -8.21 -11.97
CA PRO A 250 10.76 -8.15 -13.28
C PRO A 250 10.57 -6.74 -13.82
N THR A 251 10.39 -5.75 -12.97
CA THR A 251 10.32 -4.33 -13.35
C THR A 251 11.68 -3.82 -13.78
N ALA A 252 12.73 -4.10 -13.00
CA ALA A 252 14.12 -3.79 -13.39
C ALA A 252 14.49 -4.43 -14.73
N GLY A 253 14.04 -5.66 -15.00
CA GLY A 253 14.26 -6.36 -16.27
C GLY A 253 13.45 -5.80 -17.46
N LYS A 254 12.54 -4.84 -17.24
CA LYS A 254 11.78 -4.14 -18.27
C LYS A 254 12.16 -2.67 -18.41
N ALA A 255 12.80 -2.10 -17.40
CA ALA A 255 13.30 -0.73 -17.43
C ALA A 255 14.46 -0.58 -18.42
N ASP A 256 14.67 0.63 -18.91
CA ASP A 256 15.78 0.98 -19.79
C ASP A 256 17.10 1.05 -19.02
N GLN A 257 17.02 1.40 -17.73
CA GLN A 257 18.16 1.45 -16.83
C GLN A 257 17.80 0.89 -15.46
N TRP A 258 18.67 0.07 -14.90
CA TRP A 258 18.56 -0.46 -13.55
C TRP A 258 19.66 0.10 -12.66
N VAL A 259 19.26 0.70 -11.56
CA VAL A 259 20.13 1.22 -10.50
C VAL A 259 20.09 0.24 -9.33
N ASN A 260 21.12 -0.58 -9.21
CA ASN A 260 21.26 -1.62 -8.17
C ASN A 260 21.87 -1.04 -6.90
N LEU A 261 21.17 -0.10 -6.26
CA LEU A 261 21.66 0.50 -5.02
C LEU A 261 21.50 -0.48 -3.83
N ARG A 262 22.30 -0.24 -2.77
CA ARG A 262 22.11 -0.90 -1.49
C ARG A 262 20.74 -0.55 -0.92
N ALA A 263 19.98 -1.54 -0.44
CA ALA A 263 18.66 -1.30 0.12
C ALA A 263 18.70 -0.35 1.33
N GLY A 264 17.78 0.62 1.39
CA GLY A 264 17.74 1.65 2.42
C GLY A 264 18.63 2.88 2.16
N THR A 265 19.30 2.95 1.00
CA THR A 265 20.16 4.09 0.63
C THR A 265 19.56 5.02 -0.42
N ASP A 266 18.26 4.86 -0.72
CA ASP A 266 17.55 5.76 -1.63
C ASP A 266 17.72 7.25 -1.25
N PRO A 267 17.61 7.66 0.04
CA PRO A 267 17.88 9.05 0.40
C PRO A 267 19.27 9.53 0.01
N ALA A 268 20.31 8.70 0.19
CA ALA A 268 21.67 9.06 -0.19
C ALA A 268 21.80 9.27 -1.71
N PHE A 269 21.17 8.40 -2.51
CA PHE A 269 21.12 8.52 -3.96
C PHE A 269 20.52 9.87 -4.40
N PHE A 270 19.38 10.23 -3.86
CA PHE A 270 18.70 11.48 -4.22
C PHE A 270 19.36 12.73 -3.62
N LEU A 271 20.06 12.64 -2.47
CA LEU A 271 20.90 13.72 -1.95
C LEU A 271 22.09 13.99 -2.88
N GLY A 272 22.74 12.91 -3.38
CA GLY A 272 23.81 13.04 -4.38
C GLY A 272 23.32 13.64 -5.69
N MET A 273 22.15 13.23 -6.19
CA MET A 273 21.50 13.86 -7.35
C MET A 273 21.23 15.35 -7.10
N THR A 274 20.69 15.70 -5.92
CA THR A 274 20.41 17.10 -5.54
C THR A 274 21.69 17.93 -5.55
N LYS A 275 22.78 17.43 -4.94
CA LYS A 275 24.08 18.11 -4.94
C LYS A 275 24.60 18.34 -6.35
N TYR A 276 24.55 17.30 -7.20
CA TYR A 276 24.99 17.39 -8.59
C TYR A 276 24.17 18.41 -9.41
N ILE A 277 22.83 18.40 -9.27
CA ILE A 277 21.94 19.37 -9.89
C ILE A 277 22.27 20.82 -9.49
N LEU A 278 22.59 21.03 -8.20
CA LEU A 278 23.00 22.35 -7.70
C LEU A 278 24.38 22.78 -8.21
N ASP A 279 25.36 21.88 -8.24
CA ASP A 279 26.71 22.20 -8.67
C ASP A 279 26.83 22.49 -10.17
N GLU A 280 26.13 21.72 -11.00
CA GLU A 280 26.10 21.87 -12.45
C GLU A 280 25.01 22.86 -12.92
N GLU A 281 24.32 23.52 -11.97
CA GLU A 281 23.25 24.50 -12.22
C GLU A 281 22.12 23.97 -13.14
N LEU A 282 21.77 22.70 -13.00
CA LEU A 282 20.72 22.02 -13.78
C LEU A 282 19.30 22.29 -13.26
N PHE A 283 19.16 23.12 -12.23
CA PHE A 283 17.84 23.48 -11.68
C PHE A 283 17.12 24.56 -12.52
N ASP A 284 15.80 24.55 -12.52
CA ASP A 284 14.96 25.57 -13.18
C ASP A 284 14.87 26.83 -12.29
N ARG A 285 15.76 27.79 -12.55
CA ARG A 285 15.83 29.04 -11.77
C ARG A 285 14.51 29.82 -11.78
N GLU A 286 13.81 29.87 -12.91
CA GLU A 286 12.54 30.60 -13.03
C GLU A 286 11.45 29.94 -12.18
N HIS A 287 11.34 28.63 -12.26
CA HIS A 287 10.42 27.86 -11.42
C HIS A 287 10.73 28.04 -9.93
N VAL A 288 12.00 27.91 -9.54
CA VAL A 288 12.44 28.04 -8.13
C VAL A 288 12.04 29.39 -7.56
N LEU A 289 12.28 30.48 -8.30
CA LEU A 289 11.94 31.84 -7.86
C LEU A 289 10.41 32.09 -7.79
N ALA A 290 9.67 31.55 -8.75
CA ALA A 290 8.23 31.87 -8.88
C ALA A 290 7.34 30.96 -8.03
N HIS A 291 7.70 29.66 -7.88
CA HIS A 291 6.76 28.64 -7.42
C HIS A 291 7.20 27.91 -6.16
N THR A 292 8.40 28.23 -5.62
CA THR A 292 8.90 27.58 -4.39
C THR A 292 9.13 28.60 -3.27
N ALA A 293 9.26 28.09 -2.05
CA ALA A 293 9.66 28.87 -0.87
C ALA A 293 11.18 29.06 -0.75
N LEU A 294 11.99 28.49 -1.64
CA LEU A 294 13.46 28.57 -1.57
C LEU A 294 14.04 29.99 -1.51
N PRO A 295 13.41 31.04 -2.09
CA PRO A 295 13.84 32.44 -1.90
C PRO A 295 13.48 33.04 -0.53
N PHE A 296 12.71 32.34 0.33
CA PHE A 296 12.28 32.88 1.61
C PHE A 296 13.43 32.97 2.59
N LEU A 297 13.34 33.95 3.49
CA LEU A 297 14.34 34.23 4.51
C LEU A 297 14.14 33.34 5.75
N ILE A 298 15.22 32.71 6.19
CA ILE A 298 15.30 32.00 7.46
C ILE A 298 16.39 32.61 8.32
N ASP A 299 16.21 32.56 9.61
CA ASP A 299 17.22 32.99 10.60
C ASP A 299 18.51 32.19 10.44
N ALA A 300 19.63 32.86 10.28
CA ALA A 300 20.91 32.21 9.99
C ALA A 300 21.43 31.31 11.16
N GLU A 301 20.92 31.50 12.37
CA GLU A 301 21.35 30.75 13.56
C GLU A 301 20.35 29.64 13.92
N THR A 302 19.05 29.97 13.93
CA THR A 302 18.01 29.02 14.38
C THR A 302 17.36 28.23 13.25
N GLY A 303 17.40 28.73 12.03
CA GLY A 303 16.70 28.16 10.88
C GLY A 303 15.22 28.52 10.81
N ALA A 304 14.67 29.24 11.80
CA ALA A 304 13.26 29.62 11.78
C ALA A 304 12.92 30.57 10.62
N CYS A 305 11.77 30.35 9.99
CA CYS A 305 11.32 31.23 8.91
C CYS A 305 11.03 32.65 9.39
N LEU A 306 11.43 33.66 8.62
CA LEU A 306 11.00 35.03 8.85
C LEU A 306 9.56 35.17 8.35
N ALA A 307 8.61 35.21 9.28
CA ALA A 307 7.20 35.34 8.96
C ALA A 307 6.43 36.15 10.00
N ASP A 308 5.40 36.84 9.55
CA ASP A 308 4.32 37.32 10.42
C ASP A 308 3.28 36.22 10.59
N VAL A 309 2.85 35.98 11.82
CA VAL A 309 1.85 34.96 12.15
C VAL A 309 0.64 35.62 12.77
N VAL A 310 -0.53 35.37 12.19
CA VAL A 310 -1.82 35.83 12.74
C VAL A 310 -2.78 34.67 12.87
N THR A 311 -3.58 34.67 13.93
CA THR A 311 -4.61 33.64 14.10
C THR A 311 -5.82 34.02 13.23
N GLY A 312 -6.13 33.17 12.27
CA GLY A 312 -7.34 33.22 11.45
C GLY A 312 -8.37 32.19 11.90
N THR A 313 -9.37 31.98 11.05
CA THR A 313 -10.35 30.89 11.22
C THR A 313 -10.37 30.12 9.93
N ASP A 314 -10.23 28.82 10.02
CA ASP A 314 -10.38 27.91 8.88
C ASP A 314 -11.81 28.02 8.34
N PRO A 315 -12.00 28.32 7.05
CA PRO A 315 -13.33 28.55 6.49
C PRO A 315 -14.17 27.26 6.39
N GLU A 316 -13.55 26.09 6.39
CA GLU A 316 -14.24 24.81 6.26
C GLU A 316 -14.59 24.22 7.63
N THR A 317 -13.66 24.26 8.57
CA THR A 317 -13.85 23.65 9.90
C THR A 317 -14.33 24.63 10.96
N GLY A 318 -14.11 25.94 10.75
CA GLY A 318 -14.40 26.98 11.74
C GLY A 318 -13.38 27.05 12.90
N GLU A 319 -12.35 26.22 12.89
CA GLU A 319 -11.32 26.17 13.91
C GLU A 319 -10.27 27.27 13.74
N PRO A 320 -9.57 27.68 14.83
CA PRO A 320 -8.46 28.61 14.72
C PRO A 320 -7.31 28.02 13.87
N VAL A 321 -6.80 28.79 12.92
CA VAL A 321 -5.66 28.42 12.08
C VAL A 321 -4.61 29.53 12.08
N GLU A 322 -3.33 29.15 12.06
CA GLU A 322 -2.24 30.11 11.88
C GLU A 322 -2.07 30.48 10.40
N LEU A 323 -2.25 31.76 10.10
CA LEU A 323 -1.97 32.33 8.79
C LEU A 323 -0.58 32.95 8.81
N LYS A 324 0.33 32.46 7.95
CA LYS A 324 1.73 32.91 7.88
C LYS A 324 1.97 33.78 6.65
N THR A 325 2.58 34.93 6.83
CA THR A 325 3.11 35.78 5.76
C THR A 325 4.63 35.72 5.82
N PHE A 326 5.22 34.95 4.91
CA PHE A 326 6.67 34.82 4.82
C PHE A 326 7.32 36.02 4.14
N TYR A 327 8.63 36.19 4.36
CA TYR A 327 9.42 37.28 3.78
C TYR A 327 10.51 36.74 2.86
N MET A 328 10.79 37.52 1.79
CA MET A 328 11.89 37.32 0.87
C MET A 328 12.66 38.63 0.75
N TRP A 329 13.92 38.56 0.27
CA TRP A 329 14.71 39.76 0.01
C TRP A 329 14.43 40.25 -1.40
N ASP A 330 13.99 41.50 -1.50
CA ASP A 330 13.73 42.13 -2.80
C ASP A 330 15.01 42.88 -3.23
N GLU A 331 15.62 42.46 -4.35
CA GLU A 331 16.83 43.09 -4.91
C GLU A 331 16.56 44.50 -5.44
N ALA A 332 15.31 44.79 -5.87
CA ALA A 332 14.97 46.09 -6.41
C ALA A 332 14.92 47.17 -5.31
N THR A 333 14.38 46.88 -4.16
CA THR A 333 14.28 47.81 -3.03
C THR A 333 15.38 47.62 -1.98
N ASN A 334 16.17 46.58 -2.10
CA ASN A 334 17.18 46.18 -1.12
C ASN A 334 16.64 46.04 0.31
N ALA A 335 15.48 45.37 0.46
CA ALA A 335 14.77 45.20 1.71
C ALA A 335 14.02 43.88 1.77
N ALA A 336 13.71 43.39 2.98
CA ALA A 336 12.81 42.28 3.18
C ALA A 336 11.37 42.71 2.91
N VAL A 337 10.67 41.98 2.04
CA VAL A 337 9.27 42.22 1.65
C VAL A 337 8.44 40.95 1.84
N PRO A 338 7.13 41.07 2.09
CA PRO A 338 6.25 39.91 2.10
C PRO A 338 6.34 39.11 0.78
N HIS A 339 6.24 37.77 0.87
CA HIS A 339 6.28 36.90 -0.32
C HIS A 339 5.14 37.18 -1.32
N THR A 340 4.09 37.85 -0.88
CA THR A 340 2.93 38.30 -1.69
C THR A 340 3.10 39.69 -2.33
N ALA A 341 4.27 40.34 -2.14
CA ALA A 341 4.52 41.66 -2.67
C ALA A 341 4.56 41.65 -4.21
N GLU A 342 3.64 42.39 -4.83
CA GLU A 342 3.60 42.50 -6.29
C GLU A 342 4.83 43.22 -6.86
N GLY A 343 5.42 42.66 -7.92
CA GLY A 343 6.56 43.25 -8.62
C GLY A 343 7.89 43.14 -7.89
N ALA A 344 7.97 42.43 -6.78
CA ALA A 344 9.22 42.16 -6.10
C ALA A 344 10.15 41.29 -6.98
N VAL A 345 11.46 41.54 -6.88
CA VAL A 345 12.53 40.77 -7.53
C VAL A 345 13.26 39.96 -6.45
N PRO A 346 12.83 38.71 -6.19
CA PRO A 346 13.38 37.95 -5.07
C PRO A 346 14.83 37.53 -5.32
N ALA A 347 15.70 37.80 -4.33
CA ALA A 347 17.03 37.19 -4.31
C ALA A 347 16.92 35.69 -4.12
N LEU A 348 17.58 34.90 -4.95
CA LEU A 348 17.64 33.45 -4.76
C LEU A 348 18.68 33.08 -3.69
N GLU A 349 19.82 33.76 -3.70
CA GLU A 349 20.93 33.50 -2.78
C GLU A 349 21.32 34.77 -2.03
N GLY A 350 21.81 34.60 -0.83
CA GLY A 350 22.41 35.71 -0.06
C GLY A 350 22.23 35.61 1.44
N GLU A 351 23.01 36.44 2.13
CA GLU A 351 22.90 36.70 3.56
C GLU A 351 22.49 38.16 3.77
N PHE A 352 21.46 38.40 4.54
CA PHE A 352 20.85 39.70 4.71
C PHE A 352 20.66 40.06 6.18
N THR A 353 20.67 41.37 6.48
CA THR A 353 20.37 41.86 7.82
C THR A 353 19.00 42.52 7.85
N VAL A 354 18.10 41.97 8.65
CA VAL A 354 16.75 42.54 8.85
C VAL A 354 16.61 42.88 10.33
N ASN A 355 16.36 44.13 10.67
CA ASN A 355 16.22 44.60 12.04
C ASN A 355 17.39 44.22 12.97
N GLY A 356 18.64 44.19 12.43
CA GLY A 356 19.85 43.85 13.17
C GLY A 356 20.08 42.34 13.35
N LYS A 357 19.28 41.49 12.80
CA LYS A 357 19.40 40.04 12.81
C LYS A 357 19.82 39.51 11.43
N ARG A 358 20.63 38.47 11.42
CA ARG A 358 21.11 37.85 10.16
C ARG A 358 20.09 36.81 9.65
N TYR A 359 19.83 36.87 8.37
CA TYR A 359 18.96 35.93 7.66
C TYR A 359 19.66 35.47 6.39
N VAL A 360 19.37 34.26 5.98
CA VAL A 360 19.79 33.68 4.69
C VAL A 360 18.57 33.22 3.92
N THR A 361 18.66 33.14 2.60
CA THR A 361 17.59 32.48 1.83
C THR A 361 17.62 30.97 2.13
N GLN A 362 16.47 30.31 2.05
CA GLN A 362 16.43 28.85 2.15
C GLN A 362 17.34 28.19 1.10
N PHE A 363 17.43 28.75 -0.10
CA PHE A 363 18.32 28.22 -1.15
C PHE A 363 19.82 28.33 -0.77
N THR A 364 20.24 29.42 -0.16
CA THR A 364 21.63 29.55 0.37
C THR A 364 21.92 28.47 1.42
N ARG A 365 20.94 28.23 2.30
CA ARG A 365 21.03 27.19 3.30
C ARG A 365 21.06 25.81 2.66
N LEU A 366 20.24 25.55 1.66
CA LEU A 366 20.21 24.30 0.90
C LEU A 366 21.59 23.98 0.28
N ARG A 367 22.20 24.93 -0.43
CA ARG A 367 23.54 24.72 -1.02
C ARG A 367 24.55 24.27 0.03
N LYS A 368 24.53 24.92 1.20
CA LYS A 368 25.41 24.58 2.31
C LYS A 368 25.12 23.19 2.88
N ASP A 369 23.86 22.86 3.08
CA ASP A 369 23.46 21.58 3.69
C ASP A 369 23.74 20.41 2.73
N MET A 370 23.80 20.66 1.41
CA MET A 370 24.12 19.64 0.41
C MET A 370 25.64 19.45 0.21
N GLU A 371 26.53 20.30 0.76
CA GLU A 371 27.99 20.19 0.58
C GLU A 371 28.56 18.78 0.83
N PRO A 372 28.12 17.99 1.84
CA PRO A 372 28.68 16.68 2.12
C PRO A 372 28.38 15.60 1.07
N TYR A 373 27.32 15.77 0.26
CA TYR A 373 26.74 14.69 -0.55
C TYR A 373 27.35 14.63 -1.96
N THR A 374 28.69 14.50 -2.03
CA THR A 374 29.39 14.39 -3.32
C THR A 374 29.04 13.10 -4.07
N LEU A 375 29.34 13.04 -5.37
CA LEU A 375 29.13 11.82 -6.16
C LEU A 375 29.93 10.64 -5.60
N GLU A 376 31.15 10.88 -5.10
CA GLU A 376 31.99 9.84 -4.50
C GLU A 376 31.39 9.31 -3.20
N TRP A 377 30.91 10.21 -2.33
CA TRP A 377 30.22 9.83 -1.10
C TRP A 377 28.95 9.02 -1.42
N THR A 378 28.19 9.45 -2.41
CA THR A 378 26.96 8.75 -2.83
C THR A 378 27.27 7.38 -3.39
N ALA A 379 28.31 7.28 -4.23
CA ALA A 379 28.74 6.02 -4.81
C ALA A 379 29.14 5.00 -3.73
N GLU A 380 29.91 5.44 -2.72
CA GLU A 380 30.33 4.59 -1.59
C GLU A 380 29.12 4.17 -0.73
N THR A 381 28.25 5.11 -0.40
CA THR A 381 27.07 4.85 0.46
C THR A 381 26.07 3.90 -0.21
N CYS A 382 25.78 4.14 -1.49
CA CYS A 382 24.82 3.35 -2.26
C CYS A 382 25.43 2.08 -2.87
N ASP A 383 26.75 1.96 -2.90
CA ASP A 383 27.53 0.91 -3.55
C ASP A 383 27.18 0.76 -5.04
N ILE A 384 27.28 1.89 -5.75
CA ILE A 384 27.03 2.04 -7.20
C ILE A 384 28.11 2.96 -7.82
N PRO A 385 28.30 2.93 -9.16
CA PRO A 385 29.21 3.86 -9.82
C PRO A 385 28.76 5.33 -9.69
N ALA A 386 29.70 6.24 -9.43
CA ALA A 386 29.41 7.68 -9.29
C ALA A 386 28.80 8.28 -10.57
N GLU A 387 29.26 7.83 -11.74
CA GLU A 387 28.74 8.25 -13.04
C GLU A 387 27.26 7.91 -13.24
N MET A 388 26.75 6.87 -12.55
CA MET A 388 25.35 6.50 -12.63
C MET A 388 24.46 7.54 -11.93
N VAL A 389 24.92 8.12 -10.83
CA VAL A 389 24.20 9.19 -10.11
C VAL A 389 24.10 10.43 -10.98
N ALA A 390 25.23 10.84 -11.60
CA ALA A 390 25.27 11.99 -12.49
C ALA A 390 24.37 11.79 -13.72
N ASP A 391 24.44 10.63 -14.38
CA ASP A 391 23.64 10.30 -15.55
C ASP A 391 22.14 10.36 -15.26
N VAL A 392 21.69 9.80 -14.14
CA VAL A 392 20.28 9.86 -13.73
C VAL A 392 19.86 11.29 -13.38
N ALA A 393 20.73 12.06 -12.74
CA ALA A 393 20.44 13.46 -12.40
C ALA A 393 20.28 14.33 -13.67
N GLU A 394 21.16 14.17 -14.66
CA GLU A 394 21.07 14.86 -15.96
C GLU A 394 19.79 14.50 -16.71
N GLN A 395 19.48 13.19 -16.81
CA GLN A 395 18.25 12.73 -17.48
C GLN A 395 17.01 13.31 -16.81
N TYR A 396 16.93 13.29 -15.47
CA TYR A 396 15.79 13.81 -14.73
C TYR A 396 15.67 15.33 -14.83
N ALA A 397 16.75 16.07 -14.70
CA ALA A 397 16.74 17.54 -14.77
C ALA A 397 16.38 18.07 -16.17
N ALA A 398 16.69 17.32 -17.22
CA ALA A 398 16.35 17.70 -18.59
C ALA A 398 14.83 17.77 -18.84
N GLY A 399 14.00 17.13 -18.02
CA GLY A 399 12.54 17.15 -18.06
C GLY A 399 11.89 17.04 -19.45
N PRO A 400 10.54 16.91 -19.53
CA PRO A 400 9.64 16.61 -18.41
C PRO A 400 9.92 15.22 -17.80
N SER A 401 9.96 15.14 -16.50
CA SER A 401 10.34 13.92 -15.78
C SER A 401 9.45 13.64 -14.58
N ILE A 402 9.34 12.36 -14.22
CA ILE A 402 8.47 11.86 -13.18
C ILE A 402 9.27 11.02 -12.19
N ILE A 403 8.97 11.14 -10.90
CA ILE A 403 9.31 10.14 -9.88
C ILE A 403 8.05 9.43 -9.46
N ASP A 404 7.94 8.14 -9.80
CA ASP A 404 6.89 7.25 -9.28
C ASP A 404 7.42 6.50 -8.06
N ASN A 405 6.88 6.83 -6.90
CA ASN A 405 7.20 6.17 -5.65
C ASN A 405 6.05 5.22 -5.26
N GLY A 406 6.33 3.94 -5.22
CA GLY A 406 5.37 2.93 -4.76
C GLY A 406 5.25 2.89 -3.24
N VAL A 407 4.23 2.20 -2.75
CA VAL A 407 4.08 1.85 -1.33
C VAL A 407 4.84 0.57 -1.05
N GLY A 408 6.07 0.67 -0.62
CA GLY A 408 6.96 -0.49 -0.38
C GLY A 408 8.44 -0.09 -0.48
N GLY A 409 9.34 -1.06 -0.57
CA GLY A 409 10.77 -0.76 -0.68
C GLY A 409 11.30 0.09 0.46
N ILE A 410 11.77 1.32 0.16
CA ILE A 410 12.30 2.26 1.16
C ILE A 410 11.28 2.64 2.24
N ASP A 411 9.99 2.57 1.95
CA ASP A 411 8.94 2.78 2.96
C ASP A 411 9.05 1.86 4.17
N LYS A 412 9.75 0.75 4.01
CA LYS A 412 9.95 -0.26 5.05
C LYS A 412 11.29 -0.09 5.80
N PHE A 413 11.86 1.12 5.74
CA PHE A 413 13.10 1.51 6.42
C PHE A 413 12.87 2.68 7.37
N GLY A 414 13.78 2.86 8.34
CA GLY A 414 13.70 3.91 9.34
C GLY A 414 13.84 5.34 8.81
N ASN A 415 14.41 5.49 7.62
CA ASN A 415 14.68 6.77 6.94
C ASN A 415 13.76 7.04 5.74
N ASN A 416 12.58 6.45 5.72
CA ASN A 416 11.64 6.51 4.60
C ASN A 416 11.10 7.92 4.30
N ASP A 417 10.84 8.71 5.34
CA ASP A 417 10.38 10.09 5.23
C ASP A 417 11.44 11.00 4.57
N VAL A 418 12.73 10.73 4.85
CA VAL A 418 13.84 11.44 4.21
C VAL A 418 13.84 11.19 2.69
N ALA A 419 13.53 9.97 2.24
CA ALA A 419 13.43 9.66 0.81
C ALA A 419 12.33 10.50 0.14
N GLY A 420 11.12 10.54 0.71
CA GLY A 420 10.02 11.35 0.19
C GLY A 420 10.34 12.84 0.16
N HIS A 421 11.02 13.34 1.20
CA HIS A 421 11.49 14.74 1.24
C HIS A 421 12.52 15.03 0.12
N CYS A 422 13.43 14.10 -0.16
CA CYS A 422 14.37 14.23 -1.29
C CYS A 422 13.64 14.32 -2.63
N TYR A 423 12.60 13.50 -2.85
CA TYR A 423 11.81 13.54 -4.09
C TYR A 423 11.13 14.89 -4.28
N ALA A 424 10.50 15.41 -3.22
CA ALA A 424 9.87 16.74 -3.20
C ALA A 424 10.87 17.86 -3.51
N LEU A 425 12.06 17.80 -2.91
CA LEU A 425 13.13 18.77 -3.11
C LEU A 425 13.63 18.80 -4.57
N ILE A 426 13.93 17.63 -5.13
CA ILE A 426 14.40 17.53 -6.53
C ILE A 426 13.32 18.02 -7.50
N ALA A 427 12.06 17.64 -7.29
CA ALA A 427 10.94 18.13 -8.11
C ALA A 427 10.79 19.66 -8.03
N SER A 428 10.98 20.24 -6.84
CA SER A 428 10.99 21.70 -6.65
C SER A 428 12.13 22.41 -7.37
N LEU A 429 13.32 21.81 -7.36
CA LEU A 429 14.48 22.40 -8.03
C LEU A 429 14.37 22.37 -9.55
N THR A 430 13.85 21.29 -10.10
CA THR A 430 13.85 21.05 -11.55
C THR A 430 12.53 21.49 -12.23
N GLY A 431 11.52 21.93 -11.45
CA GLY A 431 10.20 22.27 -11.98
C GLY A 431 9.44 21.07 -12.55
N ASN A 432 9.81 19.87 -12.17
CA ASN A 432 9.16 18.63 -12.60
C ASN A 432 7.92 18.30 -11.75
N TYR A 433 7.04 19.29 -11.56
CA TYR A 433 5.73 19.14 -10.92
C TYR A 433 4.75 20.20 -11.42
N GLY A 434 3.46 19.84 -11.54
CA GLY A 434 2.39 20.77 -11.89
C GLY A 434 2.17 20.98 -13.38
N LYS A 435 2.95 20.37 -14.24
CA LYS A 435 2.87 20.40 -15.71
C LYS A 435 2.64 18.99 -16.26
N ARG A 436 2.14 18.86 -17.48
CA ARG A 436 2.01 17.55 -18.16
C ARG A 436 3.37 16.89 -18.34
N GLY A 437 3.41 15.57 -18.17
CA GLY A 437 4.63 14.76 -18.25
C GLY A 437 5.59 14.97 -17.10
N THR A 438 5.20 15.71 -16.06
CA THR A 438 5.96 15.90 -14.84
C THR A 438 5.19 15.37 -13.64
N GLY A 439 5.88 15.09 -12.55
CA GLY A 439 5.22 14.68 -11.31
C GLY A 439 6.14 13.98 -10.33
N CYS A 440 5.65 13.92 -9.11
CA CYS A 440 6.27 13.18 -8.03
C CYS A 440 5.16 12.62 -7.17
N GLY A 441 5.12 11.31 -6.94
CA GLY A 441 4.07 10.73 -6.11
C GLY A 441 3.75 9.29 -6.46
N ILE A 442 2.59 8.82 -5.96
CA ILE A 442 2.13 7.44 -6.12
C ILE A 442 1.13 7.37 -7.27
N TYR A 443 1.59 6.95 -8.42
CA TYR A 443 0.74 6.91 -9.62
C TYR A 443 -0.29 5.80 -9.62
N GLY A 444 -0.07 4.78 -8.83
CA GLY A 444 -0.97 3.65 -8.75
C GLY A 444 -1.99 3.74 -7.63
N TYR A 445 -1.92 4.68 -6.72
CA TYR A 445 -2.69 4.64 -5.48
C TYR A 445 -3.89 5.58 -5.46
N HIS A 446 -3.73 6.82 -5.84
CA HIS A 446 -4.78 7.82 -5.94
C HIS A 446 -4.82 8.42 -7.32
N VAL A 447 -5.94 8.96 -7.71
CA VAL A 447 -6.15 9.61 -9.01
C VAL A 447 -6.72 10.99 -8.77
N THR A 448 -5.85 11.94 -8.56
CA THR A 448 -6.25 13.35 -8.48
C THR A 448 -6.27 13.94 -9.89
N PRO A 449 -7.31 14.62 -10.33
CA PRO A 449 -8.51 15.06 -9.61
C PRO A 449 -9.72 14.13 -9.71
N TYR A 450 -9.52 12.85 -10.02
CA TYR A 450 -10.59 11.86 -10.17
C TYR A 450 -10.92 11.12 -8.87
N GLU A 451 -10.59 11.72 -7.75
CA GLU A 451 -10.95 11.24 -6.42
C GLU A 451 -12.28 11.89 -6.01
N ALA A 452 -13.38 11.21 -6.24
CA ALA A 452 -14.68 11.68 -5.81
C ALA A 452 -14.94 11.37 -4.34
N ALA A 453 -15.47 12.34 -3.63
CA ALA A 453 -15.85 12.16 -2.24
C ALA A 453 -17.13 11.34 -2.13
N LEU A 454 -17.07 10.19 -1.45
CA LEU A 454 -18.26 9.46 -1.05
C LEU A 454 -18.97 10.20 0.09
N GLY A 455 -20.30 10.08 0.14
CA GLY A 455 -21.08 10.46 1.31
C GLY A 455 -20.79 9.55 2.52
N ALA A 456 -21.43 9.85 3.63
CA ALA A 456 -21.29 9.06 4.85
C ALA A 456 -22.66 8.78 5.46
N TRP A 457 -22.76 7.72 6.26
CA TRP A 457 -23.91 7.51 7.12
C TRP A 457 -23.90 8.56 8.25
N PRO A 458 -24.97 9.32 8.46
CA PRO A 458 -24.98 10.38 9.46
C PRO A 458 -24.92 9.80 10.88
N LEU A 459 -23.97 10.26 11.67
CA LEU A 459 -23.93 9.96 13.09
C LEU A 459 -24.95 10.84 13.83
N PRO A 460 -25.56 10.35 14.94
CA PRO A 460 -26.44 11.13 15.79
C PRO A 460 -25.77 12.41 16.29
N GLU A 461 -26.59 13.46 16.55
CA GLU A 461 -26.10 14.72 17.12
C GLU A 461 -25.36 14.49 18.45
N GLY A 462 -24.16 15.02 18.55
CA GLY A 462 -23.27 14.85 19.71
C GLY A 462 -22.44 13.57 19.73
N MET A 463 -22.54 12.71 18.72
CA MET A 463 -21.66 11.56 18.54
C MET A 463 -20.51 11.94 17.62
N ALA A 464 -19.28 11.85 18.11
CA ALA A 464 -18.09 12.06 17.31
C ALA A 464 -17.69 10.79 16.55
N PRO A 465 -17.03 10.91 15.38
CA PRO A 465 -16.35 9.78 14.75
C PRO A 465 -15.35 9.14 15.72
N ALA A 466 -15.15 7.82 15.57
CA ALA A 466 -14.20 7.09 16.40
C ALA A 466 -12.79 7.67 16.26
N PRO A 467 -12.06 7.88 17.36
CA PRO A 467 -10.67 8.32 17.29
C PRO A 467 -9.82 7.24 16.61
N SER A 468 -8.93 7.68 15.74
CA SER A 468 -7.93 6.81 15.10
C SER A 468 -6.54 7.26 15.58
N PRO A 469 -6.01 6.67 16.66
CA PRO A 469 -4.75 7.09 17.23
C PRO A 469 -3.57 6.78 16.31
N GLN A 470 -2.58 7.66 16.31
CA GLN A 470 -1.31 7.44 15.63
C GLN A 470 -0.42 6.55 16.50
N GLY A 471 0.27 5.58 15.87
CA GLY A 471 1.24 4.76 16.56
C GLY A 471 0.65 3.56 17.31
N PHE A 472 0.35 2.50 16.57
CA PHE A 472 -0.19 1.24 17.11
C PHE A 472 0.62 0.68 18.29
N TYR A 473 1.95 0.69 18.20
CA TYR A 473 2.79 0.09 19.24
C TYR A 473 2.76 0.86 20.54
N ASP A 474 2.75 2.18 20.49
CA ASP A 474 2.78 3.01 21.69
C ASP A 474 1.39 3.24 22.28
N VAL A 475 0.39 3.39 21.41
CA VAL A 475 -0.97 3.74 21.83
C VAL A 475 -1.85 2.50 21.98
N VAL A 476 -1.79 1.58 21.02
CA VAL A 476 -2.68 0.42 20.99
C VAL A 476 -2.11 -0.75 21.76
N LYS A 477 -0.81 -1.05 21.65
CA LYS A 477 -0.15 -2.10 22.44
C LYS A 477 0.25 -1.68 23.86
N GLY A 478 -0.11 -0.47 24.29
CA GLY A 478 -0.05 -0.06 25.68
C GLY A 478 -1.18 -0.66 26.51
N ASP A 479 -1.29 -0.22 27.76
CA ASP A 479 -2.30 -0.73 28.71
C ASP A 479 -3.72 -0.18 28.48
N ALA A 480 -3.96 0.56 27.37
CA ALA A 480 -5.24 1.23 27.14
C ALA A 480 -6.31 0.32 26.52
N ILE A 481 -5.90 -0.69 25.72
CA ILE A 481 -6.80 -1.58 25.00
C ILE A 481 -6.94 -2.90 25.76
N HIS A 482 -8.17 -3.32 25.98
CA HIS A 482 -8.52 -4.55 26.67
C HIS A 482 -9.39 -5.50 25.85
N GLY A 483 -9.99 -5.03 24.76
CA GLY A 483 -10.72 -5.86 23.81
C GLY A 483 -10.46 -5.43 22.38
N ALA A 484 -10.40 -6.41 21.49
CA ALA A 484 -10.16 -6.12 20.08
C ALA A 484 -11.08 -6.93 19.16
N MET A 485 -11.49 -6.30 18.06
CA MET A 485 -12.11 -6.96 16.92
C MET A 485 -11.32 -6.64 15.64
N PHE A 486 -11.01 -7.68 14.89
CA PHE A 486 -10.30 -7.58 13.63
C PHE A 486 -11.19 -8.01 12.47
N PHE A 487 -11.25 -7.19 11.44
CA PHE A 487 -11.83 -7.54 10.14
C PHE A 487 -10.65 -7.87 9.19
N GLY A 488 -10.28 -9.15 9.15
CA GLY A 488 -9.11 -9.68 8.45
C GLY A 488 -7.86 -9.85 9.32
N ASP A 489 -6.91 -10.67 8.86
CA ASP A 489 -5.67 -10.99 9.59
C ASP A 489 -4.62 -9.88 9.48
N ILE A 490 -4.87 -8.75 10.12
CA ILE A 490 -3.96 -7.64 10.13
C ILE A 490 -2.81 -7.82 11.14
N PRO A 491 -3.06 -8.30 12.38
CA PRO A 491 -2.01 -8.37 13.40
C PRO A 491 -0.81 -9.24 13.02
N THR A 492 -1.02 -10.35 12.31
CA THR A 492 0.05 -11.27 11.99
C THR A 492 0.73 -10.98 10.66
N GLN A 493 0.06 -10.27 9.77
CA GLN A 493 0.56 -10.01 8.42
C GLN A 493 1.53 -8.84 8.36
N LYS A 494 1.32 -7.84 9.18
CA LYS A 494 2.00 -6.55 9.10
C LYS A 494 2.72 -6.15 10.38
N ALA A 495 2.34 -6.69 11.52
CA ALA A 495 2.96 -6.34 12.79
C ALA A 495 4.36 -6.95 12.88
N ALA A 496 5.38 -6.11 12.90
CA ALA A 496 6.74 -6.53 13.15
C ALA A 496 6.89 -7.09 14.57
N ASN A 497 7.92 -7.90 14.80
CA ASN A 497 8.17 -8.57 16.07
C ASN A 497 6.94 -9.31 16.62
N TRP A 498 6.61 -10.39 15.95
CA TRP A 498 5.43 -11.20 16.24
C TRP A 498 5.30 -11.61 17.73
N ASN A 499 6.40 -11.83 18.43
CA ASN A 499 6.38 -12.19 19.85
C ASN A 499 5.72 -11.11 20.71
N LYS A 500 6.01 -9.82 20.44
CA LYS A 500 5.31 -8.72 21.10
C LYS A 500 3.84 -8.63 20.73
N THR A 501 3.49 -9.02 19.49
CA THR A 501 2.09 -9.08 19.08
C THR A 501 1.34 -10.19 19.82
N LEU A 502 1.97 -11.35 20.04
CA LEU A 502 1.40 -12.41 20.86
C LEU A 502 1.21 -11.97 22.32
N GLU A 503 2.24 -11.38 22.93
CA GLU A 503 2.14 -10.83 24.30
C GLU A 503 0.98 -9.86 24.43
N TRP A 504 0.79 -9.00 23.43
CA TRP A 504 -0.34 -8.07 23.42
C TRP A 504 -1.69 -8.78 23.28
N LEU A 505 -1.84 -9.71 22.32
CA LEU A 505 -3.08 -10.48 22.16
C LEU A 505 -3.43 -11.26 23.43
N ASP A 506 -2.43 -11.83 24.09
CA ASP A 506 -2.62 -12.57 25.35
C ASP A 506 -3.01 -11.68 26.53
N SER A 507 -2.67 -10.39 26.49
CA SER A 507 -3.05 -9.42 27.51
C SER A 507 -4.51 -8.95 27.40
N LEU A 508 -5.16 -9.16 26.24
CA LEU A 508 -6.53 -8.73 26.00
C LEU A 508 -7.56 -9.64 26.68
N ASP A 509 -8.54 -9.04 27.32
CA ASP A 509 -9.65 -9.77 27.96
C ASP A 509 -10.52 -10.52 26.91
N PHE A 510 -10.65 -9.97 25.68
CA PHE A 510 -11.40 -10.60 24.59
C PHE A 510 -10.90 -10.17 23.20
N VAL A 511 -10.77 -11.13 22.31
CA VAL A 511 -10.35 -10.92 20.91
C VAL A 511 -11.30 -11.63 19.94
N CYS A 512 -11.83 -10.90 18.97
CA CYS A 512 -12.69 -11.43 17.92
C CYS A 512 -12.06 -11.20 16.53
N LEU A 513 -12.19 -12.19 15.64
CA LEU A 513 -11.78 -12.13 14.24
C LEU A 513 -12.96 -12.39 13.31
N ALA A 514 -13.22 -11.49 12.38
CA ALA A 514 -14.07 -11.72 11.22
C ALA A 514 -13.18 -11.88 9.99
N ASP A 515 -13.16 -13.05 9.38
CA ASP A 515 -12.32 -13.32 8.20
C ASP A 515 -12.99 -14.36 7.29
N ILE A 516 -12.55 -14.40 6.04
CA ILE A 516 -12.98 -15.38 5.05
C ILE A 516 -12.27 -16.72 5.26
N TYR A 517 -10.99 -16.67 5.62
CA TYR A 517 -10.11 -17.85 5.71
C TYR A 517 -9.44 -17.97 7.07
N HIS A 518 -9.12 -19.21 7.45
CA HIS A 518 -8.20 -19.45 8.56
C HIS A 518 -6.84 -18.84 8.24
N SER A 519 -6.48 -17.83 9.00
CA SER A 519 -5.24 -17.08 8.88
C SER A 519 -4.28 -17.37 10.03
N SER A 520 -3.13 -16.70 10.05
CA SER A 520 -2.14 -16.91 11.12
C SER A 520 -2.63 -16.49 12.49
N VAL A 521 -3.52 -15.49 12.58
CA VAL A 521 -4.06 -15.00 13.87
C VAL A 521 -5.25 -15.83 14.37
N THR A 522 -5.88 -16.62 13.52
CA THR A 522 -7.12 -17.35 13.87
C THR A 522 -6.97 -18.19 15.15
N ASP A 523 -5.82 -18.84 15.34
CA ASP A 523 -5.60 -19.68 16.52
C ASP A 523 -5.45 -18.88 17.84
N PHE A 524 -5.25 -17.56 17.75
CA PHE A 524 -4.96 -16.69 18.90
C PHE A 524 -6.14 -15.82 19.34
N VAL A 525 -7.31 -16.00 18.73
CA VAL A 525 -8.51 -15.24 19.08
C VAL A 525 -9.52 -16.08 19.88
N ASP A 526 -10.46 -15.42 20.53
CA ASP A 526 -11.48 -16.09 21.36
C ASP A 526 -12.71 -16.47 20.55
N LEU A 527 -12.99 -15.71 19.48
CA LEU A 527 -14.15 -15.90 18.60
C LEU A 527 -13.76 -15.65 17.14
N VAL A 528 -14.21 -16.55 16.26
CA VAL A 528 -14.00 -16.46 14.81
C VAL A 528 -15.35 -16.39 14.11
N LEU A 529 -15.52 -15.43 13.20
CA LEU A 529 -16.75 -15.19 12.45
C LEU A 529 -16.53 -15.38 10.94
N PRO A 530 -17.39 -16.14 10.23
CA PRO A 530 -17.29 -16.34 8.79
C PRO A 530 -17.78 -15.14 8.00
N VAL A 531 -16.97 -14.61 7.10
CA VAL A 531 -17.27 -13.42 6.28
C VAL A 531 -17.58 -13.82 4.84
N CYS A 532 -18.51 -13.11 4.21
CA CYS A 532 -18.81 -13.20 2.78
C CYS A 532 -17.64 -12.70 1.94
N SER A 533 -17.35 -13.38 0.84
CA SER A 533 -16.50 -12.83 -0.20
C SER A 533 -17.25 -11.77 -1.02
N LYS A 534 -16.51 -10.99 -1.82
CA LYS A 534 -17.06 -10.00 -2.76
C LYS A 534 -18.07 -10.54 -3.76
N PHE A 535 -18.14 -11.85 -3.94
CA PHE A 535 -19.12 -12.50 -4.83
C PHE A 535 -20.45 -12.79 -4.13
N GLU A 536 -20.47 -12.76 -2.81
CA GLU A 536 -21.57 -13.22 -1.97
C GLU A 536 -22.41 -12.08 -1.34
N CYS A 537 -21.96 -10.84 -1.49
CA CYS A 537 -22.63 -9.65 -0.93
C CYS A 537 -22.77 -8.51 -1.96
N ALA A 538 -23.65 -7.56 -1.67
CA ALA A 538 -23.93 -6.40 -2.52
C ALA A 538 -24.01 -5.09 -1.72
N ASP A 539 -23.36 -5.03 -0.57
CA ASP A 539 -23.44 -3.95 0.41
C ASP A 539 -22.22 -3.04 0.41
N SER A 540 -21.39 -3.09 -0.64
CA SER A 540 -20.23 -2.24 -0.74
C SER A 540 -20.21 -1.39 -2.01
N VAL A 541 -19.94 -0.11 -1.82
CA VAL A 541 -19.67 0.87 -2.87
C VAL A 541 -18.32 1.47 -2.59
N GLY A 542 -17.53 1.64 -3.61
CA GLY A 542 -16.20 2.23 -3.46
C GLY A 542 -15.48 2.32 -4.80
N GLY A 543 -14.15 2.32 -4.77
CA GLY A 543 -13.38 2.05 -5.97
C GLY A 543 -12.86 3.22 -6.73
N ILE A 544 -12.81 4.39 -6.14
CA ILE A 544 -11.99 5.47 -6.70
C ILE A 544 -10.57 5.27 -6.18
N LYS A 545 -9.96 4.18 -6.56
CA LYS A 545 -8.54 3.98 -6.31
C LYS A 545 -7.82 3.92 -7.62
N CYS A 546 -6.66 4.56 -7.66
CA CYS A 546 -5.61 4.04 -8.48
C CYS A 546 -5.85 4.17 -9.97
N ALA A 547 -5.72 5.24 -10.60
CA ALA A 547 -5.81 5.38 -12.06
C ALA A 547 -7.08 4.75 -12.71
N ASN A 548 -8.03 4.29 -11.89
CA ASN A 548 -9.31 3.72 -12.32
C ASN A 548 -10.47 4.67 -11.96
N ALA A 549 -10.74 5.59 -12.85
CA ALA A 549 -11.72 6.64 -12.66
C ALA A 549 -13.19 6.14 -12.72
N HIS A 550 -13.54 5.17 -11.88
CA HIS A 550 -14.89 4.61 -11.78
C HIS A 550 -15.33 4.50 -10.32
N ILE A 551 -16.60 4.79 -10.08
CA ILE A 551 -17.30 4.28 -8.89
C ILE A 551 -17.68 2.84 -9.18
N LEU A 552 -17.37 1.98 -8.23
CA LEU A 552 -17.59 0.54 -8.33
C LEU A 552 -18.51 0.06 -7.20
N ALA A 553 -19.36 -0.92 -7.51
CA ALA A 553 -20.17 -1.60 -6.51
C ALA A 553 -20.02 -3.12 -6.65
N ASN A 554 -19.93 -3.81 -5.52
CA ASN A 554 -20.11 -5.24 -5.51
C ASN A 554 -21.59 -5.55 -5.79
N LEU A 555 -21.85 -6.35 -6.83
CA LEU A 555 -23.15 -6.93 -7.08
C LEU A 555 -23.10 -8.41 -6.66
N LYS A 556 -24.11 -8.86 -5.96
CA LYS A 556 -24.18 -10.25 -5.50
C LYS A 556 -24.19 -11.20 -6.70
N VAL A 557 -23.18 -12.05 -6.78
CA VAL A 557 -22.99 -13.05 -7.84
C VAL A 557 -23.45 -14.43 -7.39
N LEU A 558 -23.23 -14.72 -6.09
CA LEU A 558 -23.59 -15.97 -5.42
C LEU A 558 -24.42 -15.70 -4.18
N ASP A 559 -25.20 -16.67 -3.75
CA ASP A 559 -25.71 -16.66 -2.38
C ASP A 559 -24.55 -16.90 -1.40
N PRO A 560 -24.61 -16.35 -0.17
CA PRO A 560 -23.61 -16.58 0.85
C PRO A 560 -23.30 -18.07 1.02
N LEU A 561 -22.03 -18.42 0.96
CA LEU A 561 -21.56 -19.78 1.18
C LEU A 561 -21.55 -20.07 2.67
N PHE A 562 -22.03 -21.28 3.06
CA PHE A 562 -22.11 -21.68 4.44
C PHE A 562 -22.96 -20.73 5.29
N GLU A 563 -22.49 -20.37 6.49
CA GLU A 563 -23.16 -19.43 7.39
C GLU A 563 -22.54 -18.02 7.35
N SER A 564 -21.81 -17.67 6.26
CA SER A 564 -21.14 -16.37 6.17
C SER A 564 -22.12 -15.19 6.09
N LYS A 565 -21.70 -14.06 6.68
CA LYS A 565 -22.37 -12.76 6.60
C LYS A 565 -21.38 -11.72 6.07
N SER A 566 -21.90 -10.65 5.45
CA SER A 566 -21.04 -9.54 5.08
C SER A 566 -20.60 -8.73 6.31
N ASP A 567 -19.52 -7.97 6.15
CA ASP A 567 -18.99 -7.11 7.22
C ASP A 567 -20.09 -6.20 7.77
N PHE A 568 -20.88 -5.57 6.90
CA PHE A 568 -22.01 -4.73 7.31
C PHE A 568 -23.01 -5.44 8.26
N TYR A 569 -23.42 -6.66 7.91
CA TYR A 569 -24.37 -7.40 8.74
C TYR A 569 -23.76 -7.97 10.00
N ILE A 570 -22.43 -8.17 10.05
CA ILE A 570 -21.70 -8.52 11.27
C ILE A 570 -21.67 -7.31 12.20
N GLU A 571 -21.28 -6.14 11.69
CA GLU A 571 -21.27 -4.89 12.47
C GLU A 571 -22.64 -4.53 13.01
N LYS A 572 -23.67 -4.60 12.16
CA LYS A 572 -25.07 -4.34 12.56
C LYS A 572 -25.54 -5.32 13.62
N GLY A 573 -25.25 -6.61 13.48
CA GLY A 573 -25.61 -7.64 14.47
C GLY A 573 -24.96 -7.40 15.83
N ILE A 574 -23.70 -6.94 15.85
CA ILE A 574 -23.02 -6.53 17.09
C ILE A 574 -23.72 -5.30 17.69
N ALA A 575 -24.03 -4.28 16.90
CA ALA A 575 -24.70 -3.09 17.36
C ALA A 575 -26.12 -3.42 17.92
N GLU A 576 -26.87 -4.29 17.24
CA GLU A 576 -28.17 -4.77 17.70
C GLU A 576 -28.07 -5.50 19.06
N ALA A 577 -27.10 -6.40 19.22
CA ALA A 577 -26.84 -7.10 20.48
C ALA A 577 -26.42 -6.16 21.61
N MET A 578 -25.76 -5.06 21.28
CA MET A 578 -25.40 -3.98 22.22
C MET A 578 -26.56 -3.02 22.51
N GLY A 579 -27.70 -3.13 21.82
CA GLY A 579 -28.84 -2.22 21.94
C GLY A 579 -28.67 -0.90 21.18
N LEU A 580 -27.82 -0.88 20.18
CA LEU A 580 -27.45 0.28 19.36
C LEU A 580 -27.86 0.12 17.89
N GLY A 581 -28.65 -0.90 17.55
CA GLY A 581 -29.02 -1.24 16.17
C GLY A 581 -29.75 -0.11 15.42
N ASP A 582 -30.51 0.72 16.13
CA ASP A 582 -31.24 1.86 15.54
C ASP A 582 -30.31 2.96 14.98
N LEU A 583 -29.01 2.89 15.32
CA LEU A 583 -27.98 3.82 14.82
C LEU A 583 -27.41 3.38 13.47
N PHE A 584 -27.70 2.15 13.05
CA PHE A 584 -27.26 1.60 11.77
C PHE A 584 -28.32 1.74 10.69
N PRO A 585 -27.95 1.76 9.40
CA PRO A 585 -28.87 1.63 8.29
C PRO A 585 -29.72 0.36 8.41
N ALA A 586 -30.92 0.35 7.82
CA ALA A 586 -31.81 -0.82 7.85
C ALA A 586 -31.17 -2.02 7.14
N ASP A 587 -30.48 -1.79 6.05
CA ASP A 587 -29.77 -2.80 5.26
C ASP A 587 -28.57 -2.20 4.51
N GLY A 588 -27.80 -3.06 3.84
CA GLY A 588 -26.61 -2.67 3.07
C GLY A 588 -26.92 -1.78 1.86
N GLU A 589 -28.12 -1.86 1.27
CA GLU A 589 -28.52 -0.98 0.17
C GLU A 589 -28.80 0.45 0.65
N GLU A 590 -29.42 0.61 1.80
CA GLU A 590 -29.62 1.93 2.41
C GLU A 590 -28.28 2.56 2.73
N TYR A 591 -27.34 1.79 3.25
CA TYR A 591 -25.99 2.25 3.49
C TYR A 591 -25.27 2.66 2.19
N ALA A 592 -25.35 1.83 1.15
CA ALA A 592 -24.76 2.12 -0.15
C ALA A 592 -25.36 3.39 -0.79
N ARG A 593 -26.69 3.64 -0.62
CA ARG A 593 -27.33 4.88 -1.07
C ARG A 593 -26.81 6.11 -0.31
N ALA A 594 -26.56 5.98 1.00
CA ALA A 594 -25.96 7.07 1.78
C ALA A 594 -24.55 7.41 1.29
N LEU A 595 -23.73 6.41 0.98
CA LEU A 595 -22.38 6.62 0.42
C LEU A 595 -22.39 7.28 -0.97
N LEU A 596 -23.43 7.03 -1.78
CA LEU A 596 -23.59 7.66 -3.10
C LEU A 596 -24.25 9.04 -3.04
N THR A 597 -24.75 9.46 -1.87
CA THR A 597 -25.32 10.79 -1.66
C THR A 597 -24.21 11.78 -1.33
N THR A 598 -23.77 12.51 -2.34
CA THR A 598 -22.64 13.44 -2.25
C THR A 598 -22.89 14.65 -3.15
N ASP A 599 -22.30 15.79 -2.81
CA ASP A 599 -22.30 17.01 -3.62
C ASP A 599 -21.13 17.04 -4.64
N ASP A 600 -20.35 15.97 -4.71
CA ASP A 600 -19.23 15.89 -5.65
C ASP A 600 -19.71 15.92 -7.11
N PRO A 601 -19.30 16.92 -7.91
CA PRO A 601 -19.74 17.07 -9.29
C PRO A 601 -19.33 15.91 -10.20
N GLN A 602 -18.27 15.19 -9.87
CA GLN A 602 -17.81 14.01 -10.62
C GLN A 602 -18.78 12.82 -10.49
N MET A 603 -19.62 12.84 -9.46
CA MET A 603 -20.64 11.82 -9.17
C MET A 603 -22.07 12.32 -9.39
N ALA A 604 -22.26 13.47 -10.03
CA ALA A 604 -23.58 14.07 -10.21
C ALA A 604 -24.59 13.08 -10.86
N GLY A 605 -25.64 12.78 -10.13
CA GLY A 605 -26.71 11.89 -10.58
C GLY A 605 -26.35 10.38 -10.55
N PHE A 606 -25.29 9.98 -9.88
CA PHE A 606 -25.02 8.57 -9.58
C PHE A 606 -26.01 8.08 -8.52
N THR A 607 -26.54 6.89 -8.70
CA THR A 607 -27.42 6.20 -7.74
C THR A 607 -27.09 4.72 -7.73
N LEU A 608 -27.50 4.03 -6.67
CA LEU A 608 -27.30 2.58 -6.56
C LEU A 608 -27.98 1.83 -7.71
N GLU A 609 -29.18 2.27 -8.10
CA GLU A 609 -29.93 1.66 -9.20
C GLU A 609 -29.19 1.79 -10.54
N LYS A 610 -28.65 2.98 -10.83
CA LYS A 610 -27.82 3.18 -12.03
C LYS A 610 -26.54 2.34 -12.02
N LEU A 611 -25.91 2.20 -10.86
CA LEU A 611 -24.76 1.30 -10.71
C LEU A 611 -25.16 -0.15 -10.97
N GLN A 612 -26.27 -0.59 -10.42
CA GLN A 612 -26.81 -1.95 -10.65
C GLN A 612 -27.13 -2.18 -12.13
N GLU A 613 -27.84 -1.24 -12.78
CA GLU A 613 -28.16 -1.29 -14.21
C GLU A 613 -26.89 -1.30 -15.08
N ALA A 614 -25.89 -0.55 -14.70
CA ALA A 614 -24.59 -0.50 -15.36
C ALA A 614 -23.70 -1.71 -15.03
N GLY A 615 -24.18 -2.72 -14.28
CA GLY A 615 -23.39 -3.88 -13.88
C GLY A 615 -22.25 -3.53 -12.90
N GLY A 616 -22.48 -2.62 -11.97
CA GLY A 616 -21.61 -2.30 -10.85
C GLY A 616 -20.46 -1.33 -11.14
N ALA A 617 -20.46 -0.60 -12.26
CA ALA A 617 -19.42 0.39 -12.52
C ALA A 617 -19.95 1.60 -13.30
N LEU A 618 -19.67 2.81 -12.80
CA LEU A 618 -19.91 4.08 -13.49
C LEU A 618 -18.64 4.90 -13.53
N ARG A 619 -18.31 5.41 -14.72
CA ARG A 619 -17.15 6.26 -14.90
C ARG A 619 -17.42 7.66 -14.34
N LEU A 620 -16.44 8.23 -13.62
CA LEU A 620 -16.51 9.58 -13.10
C LEU A 620 -16.66 10.59 -14.24
N ILE A 621 -17.47 11.61 -14.01
CA ILE A 621 -17.71 12.69 -14.97
C ILE A 621 -16.43 13.51 -15.14
N GLY A 622 -16.03 13.77 -16.38
CA GLY A 622 -14.82 14.54 -16.70
C GLY A 622 -13.52 13.76 -16.71
N SER A 623 -13.59 12.42 -16.56
CA SER A 623 -12.39 11.56 -16.52
C SER A 623 -12.09 10.84 -17.84
N GLU A 624 -12.62 11.33 -18.96
CA GLU A 624 -12.63 10.62 -20.23
C GLU A 624 -11.22 10.32 -20.78
N ASP A 625 -10.30 11.25 -20.65
CA ASP A 625 -8.91 11.10 -21.10
C ASP A 625 -7.99 10.44 -20.07
N LEU A 626 -8.39 10.38 -18.80
CA LEU A 626 -7.61 9.86 -17.66
C LEU A 626 -6.32 10.62 -17.34
N ILE A 627 -6.07 11.70 -18.03
CA ILE A 627 -4.95 12.59 -17.71
C ILE A 627 -5.50 13.70 -16.82
N ALA A 628 -4.93 13.82 -15.62
CA ALA A 628 -5.28 14.91 -14.73
C ALA A 628 -5.07 16.26 -15.44
N PRO A 629 -5.96 17.25 -15.27
CA PRO A 629 -5.65 18.61 -15.65
C PRO A 629 -4.31 19.04 -15.04
N GLU A 630 -3.61 19.94 -15.68
CA GLU A 630 -2.42 20.54 -15.06
C GLU A 630 -2.81 21.08 -13.69
N VAL A 631 -2.14 20.61 -12.64
CA VAL A 631 -2.39 21.06 -11.26
C VAL A 631 -2.11 22.55 -11.14
N GLY A 632 -1.26 23.05 -12.04
CA GLY A 632 -0.78 24.44 -11.99
C GLY A 632 0.16 24.64 -10.80
N PHE A 633 0.24 25.88 -10.34
CA PHE A 633 1.21 26.27 -9.33
C PHE A 633 0.55 26.86 -8.06
N THR A 634 -0.67 26.43 -7.78
CA THR A 634 -1.38 26.78 -6.54
C THR A 634 -1.41 25.55 -5.63
N TYR A 635 -0.87 25.69 -4.43
CA TYR A 635 -0.71 24.60 -3.47
C TYR A 635 -1.42 24.92 -2.15
N GLY A 636 -1.82 23.88 -1.42
CA GLY A 636 -2.48 23.99 -0.12
C GLY A 636 -1.53 24.30 1.05
N THR A 637 -0.36 24.86 0.77
CA THR A 637 0.64 25.26 1.78
C THR A 637 0.35 26.65 2.36
N ALA A 638 1.00 26.97 3.46
CA ALA A 638 0.85 28.29 4.10
C ALA A 638 1.26 29.47 3.20
N SER A 639 2.22 29.25 2.29
CA SER A 639 2.67 30.27 1.34
C SER A 639 1.94 30.24 -0.01
N GLY A 640 1.15 29.19 -0.29
CA GLY A 640 0.61 28.90 -1.61
C GLY A 640 1.66 28.48 -2.63
N ARG A 641 2.87 28.10 -2.19
CA ARG A 641 4.00 27.66 -3.01
C ARG A 641 4.46 26.25 -2.57
N GLN A 642 5.32 25.63 -3.34
CA GLN A 642 6.05 24.44 -2.89
C GLN A 642 6.98 24.81 -1.73
N GLU A 643 6.84 24.15 -0.60
CA GLU A 643 7.64 24.41 0.61
C GLU A 643 8.59 23.25 0.89
N PRO A 644 9.76 23.14 0.21
CA PRO A 644 10.69 22.02 0.42
C PRO A 644 11.54 22.16 1.70
N TYR A 645 11.33 23.19 2.50
CA TYR A 645 11.94 23.42 3.80
C TYR A 645 10.90 23.19 4.90
N TYR A 646 11.04 22.08 5.65
CA TYR A 646 10.07 21.68 6.67
C TYR A 646 10.47 22.22 8.04
N GLU A 647 10.02 23.43 8.37
CA GLU A 647 10.35 24.09 9.65
C GLU A 647 10.01 23.21 10.86
N ALA A 648 8.94 22.42 10.78
CA ALA A 648 8.51 21.50 11.85
C ALA A 648 9.54 20.38 12.14
N LEU A 649 10.45 20.11 11.21
CA LEU A 649 11.50 19.10 11.38
C LEU A 649 12.87 19.67 11.77
N LEU A 650 12.93 20.95 12.11
CA LEU A 650 14.17 21.61 12.56
C LEU A 650 14.83 20.91 13.76
N GLU A 651 14.03 20.52 14.74
CA GLU A 651 14.53 19.85 15.96
C GLU A 651 15.18 18.48 15.66
N PHE A 652 14.81 17.85 14.53
CA PHE A 652 15.38 16.59 14.07
C PHE A 652 16.56 16.79 13.10
N GLY A 653 16.93 18.03 12.76
CA GLY A 653 17.93 18.34 11.75
C GLY A 653 17.52 18.00 10.32
N GLN A 654 16.19 17.85 10.06
CA GLN A 654 15.62 17.44 8.80
C GLN A 654 14.76 18.52 8.13
N ALA A 655 15.04 19.80 8.41
CA ALA A 655 14.34 20.91 7.75
C ALA A 655 14.57 20.93 6.24
N PHE A 656 15.81 20.69 5.77
CA PHE A 656 16.08 20.04 4.48
C PHE A 656 16.41 18.59 4.73
N PRO A 657 16.21 17.69 3.74
CA PRO A 657 16.57 16.30 3.92
C PRO A 657 18.07 16.15 4.15
N ALA A 658 18.43 15.40 5.18
CA ALA A 658 19.80 15.08 5.53
C ALA A 658 19.96 13.56 5.64
N TRP A 659 21.13 13.05 5.27
CA TRP A 659 21.39 11.63 5.33
C TRP A 659 21.21 11.07 6.74
N GLU A 660 20.45 10.02 6.81
CA GLU A 660 20.29 9.18 7.99
C GLU A 660 20.38 7.73 7.53
N ALA A 661 21.28 6.97 8.13
CA ALA A 661 21.42 5.56 7.82
C ALA A 661 20.15 4.78 8.24
N PRO A 662 19.87 3.63 7.62
CA PRO A 662 18.93 2.65 8.18
C PRO A 662 19.18 2.42 9.67
N CYS A 663 18.15 2.15 10.46
CA CYS A 663 18.31 2.06 11.92
C CYS A 663 19.00 0.77 12.37
N GLU A 664 18.95 -0.30 11.57
CA GLU A 664 19.61 -1.58 11.86
C GLU A 664 20.46 -2.10 10.69
N ALA A 665 19.98 -2.06 9.48
CA ALA A 665 20.59 -2.74 8.34
C ALA A 665 21.69 -1.91 7.63
N TYR A 666 22.40 -1.01 8.35
CA TYR A 666 23.54 -0.28 7.80
C TYR A 666 24.86 -1.09 7.91
N PRO A 667 25.85 -0.84 7.02
CA PRO A 667 27.07 -1.67 6.92
C PRO A 667 27.90 -1.73 8.20
N GLU A 668 28.02 -0.63 8.94
CA GLU A 668 28.85 -0.50 10.13
C GLU A 668 28.17 -0.98 11.42
N ASN A 669 26.92 -1.49 11.33
CA ASN A 669 26.23 -1.97 12.51
C ASN A 669 26.93 -3.21 13.09
N PRO A 670 27.34 -3.19 14.38
CA PRO A 670 27.98 -4.35 15.02
C PRO A 670 27.16 -5.65 14.99
N LEU A 671 25.83 -5.54 14.86
CA LEU A 671 24.95 -6.71 14.71
C LEU A 671 25.28 -7.54 13.46
N ARG A 672 25.88 -6.96 12.42
CA ARG A 672 26.29 -7.69 11.21
C ARG A 672 27.36 -8.76 11.46
N GLU A 673 28.10 -8.67 12.54
CA GLU A 673 29.00 -9.75 12.95
C GLU A 673 28.23 -11.04 13.31
N LYS A 674 27.00 -10.89 13.79
CA LYS A 674 26.13 -11.99 14.21
C LYS A 674 25.04 -12.30 13.16
N TYR A 675 24.51 -11.28 12.53
CA TYR A 675 23.40 -11.33 11.55
C TYR A 675 23.78 -10.57 10.28
N PRO A 676 24.57 -11.16 9.39
CA PRO A 676 25.17 -10.43 8.26
C PRO A 676 24.20 -10.12 7.11
N LEU A 677 23.04 -10.78 7.05
CA LEU A 677 22.11 -10.65 5.94
C LEU A 677 21.02 -9.64 6.22
N GLN A 678 20.83 -8.70 5.31
CA GLN A 678 19.68 -7.80 5.33
C GLN A 678 18.44 -8.50 4.80
N PHE A 679 17.37 -8.51 5.58
CA PHE A 679 16.11 -9.17 5.22
C PHE A 679 15.16 -8.21 4.53
N ASN A 680 14.92 -8.42 3.24
CA ASN A 680 14.01 -7.63 2.44
C ASN A 680 12.71 -8.39 2.17
N GLN A 681 11.59 -7.74 2.42
CA GLN A 681 10.25 -8.25 2.18
C GLN A 681 9.55 -7.42 1.11
N ALA A 682 8.96 -8.07 0.11
CA ALA A 682 8.22 -7.38 -0.92
C ALA A 682 6.98 -8.17 -1.36
N ARG A 683 6.13 -7.52 -2.14
CA ARG A 683 4.89 -8.10 -2.66
C ARG A 683 5.15 -8.98 -3.89
N SER A 684 4.15 -9.77 -4.26
CA SER A 684 4.24 -10.78 -5.33
C SER A 684 3.16 -10.55 -6.38
N ARG A 685 3.43 -11.04 -7.60
CA ARG A 685 2.42 -11.14 -8.66
C ARG A 685 1.32 -12.16 -8.37
N PHE A 686 1.56 -13.05 -7.43
CA PHE A 686 0.70 -14.18 -7.14
C PHE A 686 -0.26 -13.94 -5.98
N ARG A 687 0.10 -13.04 -5.07
CA ARG A 687 -0.69 -12.72 -3.87
C ARG A 687 -0.80 -11.21 -3.67
N VAL A 688 -1.83 -10.78 -2.96
CA VAL A 688 -1.92 -9.44 -2.36
C VAL A 688 -1.88 -9.67 -0.86
N HIS A 689 -0.79 -9.31 -0.20
CA HIS A 689 -0.51 -9.78 1.15
C HIS A 689 -0.72 -11.30 1.24
N SER A 690 -1.55 -11.77 2.16
CA SER A 690 -1.91 -13.18 2.32
C SER A 690 -3.06 -13.66 1.44
N ALA A 691 -3.81 -12.75 0.81
CA ALA A 691 -4.94 -13.12 -0.05
C ALA A 691 -4.48 -14.02 -1.22
N TYR A 692 -5.34 -14.95 -1.62
CA TYR A 692 -5.11 -15.99 -2.64
C TYR A 692 -4.21 -17.15 -2.24
N SER A 693 -3.64 -17.17 -1.04
CA SER A 693 -2.78 -18.27 -0.59
C SER A 693 -3.49 -19.64 -0.60
N GLY A 694 -4.82 -19.66 -0.49
CA GLY A 694 -5.65 -20.88 -0.56
C GLY A 694 -5.91 -21.41 -1.96
N ALA A 695 -5.64 -20.65 -3.02
CA ALA A 695 -5.88 -21.07 -4.40
C ALA A 695 -4.81 -22.06 -4.86
N LYS A 696 -5.24 -23.25 -5.30
CA LYS A 696 -4.30 -24.32 -5.73
C LYS A 696 -3.38 -23.89 -6.87
N TRP A 697 -3.90 -23.14 -7.83
CA TRP A 697 -3.07 -22.58 -8.91
C TRP A 697 -1.96 -21.67 -8.39
N ILE A 698 -2.24 -20.91 -7.35
CA ILE A 698 -1.22 -20.05 -6.72
C ILE A 698 -0.20 -20.90 -5.97
N GLN A 699 -0.63 -21.91 -5.24
CA GLN A 699 0.26 -22.82 -4.51
C GLN A 699 1.21 -23.59 -5.44
N GLU A 700 0.74 -23.96 -6.65
CA GLU A 700 1.56 -24.67 -7.64
C GLU A 700 2.68 -23.81 -8.24
N VAL A 701 2.52 -22.46 -8.29
CA VAL A 701 3.46 -21.55 -8.97
C VAL A 701 4.23 -20.64 -8.03
N ALA A 702 3.83 -20.57 -6.77
CA ALA A 702 4.37 -19.63 -5.78
C ALA A 702 4.57 -20.33 -4.41
N GLU A 703 5.48 -21.28 -4.38
CA GLU A 703 5.91 -21.88 -3.11
C GLU A 703 6.59 -20.83 -2.24
N PRO A 704 6.20 -20.70 -0.97
CA PRO A 704 6.89 -19.80 -0.05
C PRO A 704 8.35 -20.20 0.12
N CYS A 705 9.25 -19.27 -0.14
CA CYS A 705 10.68 -19.50 -0.02
C CYS A 705 11.42 -18.20 0.31
N ILE A 706 12.59 -18.33 0.91
CA ILE A 706 13.56 -17.26 1.06
C ILE A 706 14.62 -17.37 -0.03
N GLU A 707 14.92 -16.26 -0.68
CA GLU A 707 15.92 -16.20 -1.76
C GLU A 707 17.25 -15.67 -1.23
N LEU A 708 18.36 -16.31 -1.59
CA LEU A 708 19.73 -15.89 -1.30
C LEU A 708 20.57 -15.82 -2.58
N ASN A 709 21.54 -14.91 -2.56
CA ASN A 709 22.59 -14.90 -3.57
C ASN A 709 23.42 -16.21 -3.49
N PRO A 710 23.90 -16.75 -4.63
CA PRO A 710 24.75 -17.95 -4.64
C PRO A 710 25.98 -17.88 -3.73
N ALA A 711 26.63 -16.71 -3.64
CA ALA A 711 27.79 -16.53 -2.77
C ALA A 711 27.42 -16.67 -1.29
N ASP A 712 26.29 -16.11 -0.87
CA ASP A 712 25.80 -16.16 0.51
C ASP A 712 25.33 -17.56 0.90
N ALA A 713 24.68 -18.28 -0.01
CA ALA A 713 24.29 -19.67 0.18
C ALA A 713 25.52 -20.57 0.32
N ALA A 714 26.49 -20.45 -0.58
CA ALA A 714 27.72 -21.23 -0.54
C ALA A 714 28.56 -20.97 0.72
N ALA A 715 28.63 -19.73 1.21
CA ALA A 715 29.32 -19.39 2.45
C ALA A 715 28.75 -20.07 3.69
N ARG A 716 27.47 -20.51 3.61
CA ARG A 716 26.74 -21.22 4.66
C ARG A 716 26.62 -22.73 4.42
N GLY A 717 27.16 -23.23 3.31
CA GLY A 717 27.05 -24.63 2.93
C GLY A 717 25.62 -25.03 2.51
N LEU A 718 24.78 -24.07 2.14
CA LEU A 718 23.39 -24.28 1.78
C LEU A 718 23.20 -24.45 0.26
N GLU A 719 22.24 -25.29 -0.13
CA GLU A 719 21.89 -25.57 -1.51
C GLU A 719 20.43 -25.19 -1.82
N ASP A 720 20.10 -25.04 -3.10
CA ASP A 720 18.73 -24.72 -3.55
C ASP A 720 17.77 -25.87 -3.15
N GLY A 721 16.70 -25.51 -2.45
CA GLY A 721 15.69 -26.43 -1.94
C GLY A 721 15.87 -26.89 -0.50
N ASP A 722 16.94 -26.47 0.17
CA ASP A 722 17.16 -26.81 1.59
C ASP A 722 16.06 -26.23 2.48
N ALA A 723 15.70 -27.00 3.52
CA ALA A 723 14.87 -26.49 4.59
C ALA A 723 15.73 -25.65 5.54
N VAL A 724 15.38 -24.39 5.74
CA VAL A 724 16.20 -23.44 6.49
C VAL A 724 15.45 -22.79 7.63
N GLU A 725 16.18 -22.45 8.70
CA GLU A 725 15.74 -21.58 9.78
C GLU A 725 16.36 -20.19 9.58
N VAL A 726 15.50 -19.18 9.52
CA VAL A 726 15.83 -17.75 9.46
C VAL A 726 15.67 -17.17 10.85
N PHE A 727 16.68 -16.50 11.40
CA PHE A 727 16.64 -16.08 12.79
C PHE A 727 17.44 -14.82 13.10
N ASN A 728 17.08 -14.20 14.20
CA ASN A 728 17.84 -13.17 14.92
C ASN A 728 17.47 -13.16 16.41
N ASP A 729 17.87 -12.13 17.16
CA ASP A 729 17.57 -12.04 18.60
C ASP A 729 16.06 -11.87 18.93
N ARG A 730 15.21 -11.47 17.93
CA ARG A 730 13.77 -11.33 18.12
C ARG A 730 13.03 -12.65 18.03
N GLY A 731 13.48 -13.54 17.16
CA GLY A 731 12.82 -14.81 16.93
C GLY A 731 13.36 -15.58 15.73
N SER A 732 12.58 -16.57 15.28
CA SER A 732 12.91 -17.34 14.07
C SER A 732 11.66 -17.79 13.33
N PHE A 733 11.87 -18.15 12.05
CA PHE A 733 10.88 -18.86 11.25
C PHE A 733 11.56 -19.86 10.31
N ARG A 734 10.77 -20.79 9.76
CA ARG A 734 11.25 -21.85 8.87
C ARG A 734 10.66 -21.71 7.49
N THR A 735 11.46 -22.00 6.47
CA THR A 735 11.03 -21.97 5.07
C THR A 735 11.98 -22.79 4.19
N VAL A 736 11.79 -22.76 2.89
CA VAL A 736 12.67 -23.38 1.89
C VAL A 736 13.59 -22.33 1.29
N LEU A 737 14.85 -22.67 1.05
CA LEU A 737 15.82 -21.82 0.37
C LEU A 737 15.65 -21.89 -1.15
N ARG A 738 15.75 -20.74 -1.80
CA ARG A 738 16.00 -20.56 -3.25
C ARG A 738 17.30 -19.80 -3.46
N VAL A 739 18.19 -20.39 -4.23
CA VAL A 739 19.42 -19.73 -4.66
C VAL A 739 19.13 -18.92 -5.92
N ASN A 740 19.31 -17.59 -5.84
CA ASN A 740 18.91 -16.68 -6.91
C ASN A 740 19.92 -15.54 -7.11
N GLU A 741 20.53 -15.46 -8.31
CA GLU A 741 21.48 -14.38 -8.69
C GLU A 741 20.81 -12.99 -8.76
N ALA A 742 19.49 -12.90 -8.81
CA ALA A 742 18.77 -11.64 -8.81
C ALA A 742 18.80 -10.92 -7.45
N VAL A 743 19.12 -11.65 -6.38
CA VAL A 743 19.28 -11.10 -5.03
C VAL A 743 20.72 -10.58 -4.87
N ARG A 744 20.84 -9.37 -4.34
CA ARG A 744 22.15 -8.75 -4.06
C ARG A 744 22.87 -9.55 -2.97
N PRO A 745 24.22 -9.72 -3.05
CA PRO A 745 24.99 -10.26 -1.93
C PRO A 745 24.73 -9.53 -0.61
N GLU A 746 24.90 -10.24 0.52
CA GLU A 746 24.60 -9.77 1.87
C GLU A 746 23.11 -9.42 2.11
N SER A 747 22.21 -9.91 1.25
CA SER A 747 20.77 -9.72 1.37
C SER A 747 20.03 -11.04 1.24
N ALA A 748 18.88 -11.10 1.89
CA ALA A 748 17.88 -12.14 1.71
C ALA A 748 16.56 -11.51 1.29
N PHE A 749 15.79 -12.21 0.46
CA PHE A 749 14.51 -11.74 -0.04
C PHE A 749 13.42 -12.78 0.20
N MET A 750 12.25 -12.32 0.66
CA MET A 750 11.06 -13.17 0.78
C MET A 750 9.79 -12.39 0.44
N VAL A 751 8.79 -13.09 -0.10
CA VAL A 751 7.47 -12.51 -0.31
C VAL A 751 6.78 -12.33 1.04
N GLU A 752 6.32 -11.12 1.34
CA GLU A 752 5.67 -10.76 2.60
C GLU A 752 4.35 -11.51 2.84
N SER A 753 3.88 -11.48 4.08
CA SER A 753 2.55 -11.93 4.49
C SER A 753 2.26 -13.40 4.15
N THR A 754 3.23 -14.29 4.37
CA THR A 754 3.04 -15.72 4.22
C THR A 754 2.43 -16.31 5.50
N TYR A 755 1.31 -17.04 5.36
CA TYR A 755 0.65 -17.67 6.50
C TYR A 755 1.52 -18.72 7.16
N ARG A 756 1.39 -18.85 8.50
CA ARG A 756 2.14 -19.80 9.33
C ARG A 756 2.00 -21.25 8.90
N GLN A 757 0.87 -21.67 8.35
CA GLN A 757 0.67 -23.03 7.86
C GLN A 757 1.58 -23.39 6.68
N TYR A 758 2.15 -22.43 5.99
CA TYR A 758 3.13 -22.62 4.91
C TYR A 758 4.58 -22.43 5.39
N LEU A 759 4.79 -22.16 6.67
CA LEU A 759 6.08 -21.91 7.30
C LEU A 759 6.33 -22.85 8.50
N ASP A 760 5.87 -24.10 8.43
CA ASP A 760 6.00 -25.09 9.49
C ASP A 760 5.46 -24.59 10.85
N GLY A 761 4.36 -23.84 10.83
CA GLY A 761 3.74 -23.27 12.03
C GLY A 761 4.43 -22.04 12.60
N THR A 762 5.51 -21.57 11.98
CA THR A 762 6.24 -20.36 12.39
C THR A 762 5.73 -19.11 11.69
N ILE A 763 6.14 -17.91 12.11
CA ILE A 763 5.70 -16.65 11.53
C ILE A 763 6.91 -15.81 11.12
N MET A 764 6.98 -15.41 9.84
CA MET A 764 8.10 -14.67 9.29
C MET A 764 8.33 -13.31 9.98
N GLN A 765 7.29 -12.68 10.51
CA GLN A 765 7.41 -11.39 11.21
C GLN A 765 8.04 -11.53 12.61
N SER A 766 8.35 -12.74 13.08
CA SER A 766 9.07 -12.94 14.34
C SER A 766 10.46 -12.30 14.36
N VAL A 767 11.10 -12.15 13.19
CA VAL A 767 12.45 -11.56 13.07
C VAL A 767 12.41 -10.08 12.75
N SER A 768 11.28 -9.52 12.34
CA SER A 768 11.20 -8.16 11.80
C SER A 768 11.45 -7.09 12.85
N ASN A 769 12.15 -6.04 12.45
CA ASN A 769 12.46 -4.88 13.28
C ASN A 769 11.20 -4.05 13.57
N ASP A 770 10.96 -3.71 14.83
CA ASP A 770 9.81 -2.95 15.32
C ASP A 770 10.19 -1.60 15.95
N THR A 771 11.37 -1.09 15.64
CA THR A 771 11.82 0.23 16.09
C THR A 771 10.99 1.33 15.43
N LEU A 772 10.41 2.24 16.22
CA LEU A 772 9.64 3.36 15.70
C LEU A 772 10.55 4.54 15.36
N ASN A 773 10.25 5.22 14.24
CA ASN A 773 10.87 6.50 13.91
C ASN A 773 10.09 7.63 14.63
N PRO A 774 10.70 8.34 15.62
CA PRO A 774 10.00 9.38 16.38
C PRO A 774 9.57 10.58 15.53
N ARG A 775 10.23 10.86 14.39
CA ARG A 775 9.80 11.92 13.46
C ARG A 775 8.42 11.65 12.87
N GLY A 776 8.02 10.39 12.78
CA GLY A 776 6.70 10.03 12.30
C GLY A 776 5.55 10.68 13.08
N TYR A 777 5.75 11.03 14.37
CA TYR A 777 4.75 11.75 15.14
C TYR A 777 4.61 13.23 14.76
N ALA A 778 5.64 13.80 14.11
CA ALA A 778 5.60 15.16 13.58
C ALA A 778 5.05 15.22 12.14
N LEU A 779 4.80 14.07 11.51
CA LEU A 779 4.26 13.93 10.18
C LEU A 779 2.82 13.40 10.25
N PRO A 780 1.96 13.71 9.29
CA PRO A 780 0.65 13.07 9.19
C PRO A 780 0.79 11.55 9.14
N PHE A 781 -0.03 10.77 9.79
CA PHE A 781 -0.07 9.30 9.83
C PHE A 781 0.90 8.58 10.79
N GLY A 782 1.68 9.30 11.57
CA GLY A 782 2.43 8.71 12.69
C GLY A 782 3.69 7.94 12.31
N PRO A 783 4.35 7.33 13.31
CA PRO A 783 5.61 6.63 13.12
C PRO A 783 5.44 5.35 12.31
N MET A 784 6.44 5.07 11.48
CA MET A 784 6.50 3.89 10.62
C MET A 784 7.38 2.81 11.24
N ILE A 785 7.08 1.55 10.93
CA ILE A 785 7.87 0.41 11.34
C ILE A 785 8.79 -0.04 10.20
N PRO A 786 10.09 -0.11 10.45
CA PRO A 786 11.08 -0.40 9.42
C PRO A 786 11.36 -1.90 9.27
N TYR A 787 10.40 -2.70 8.93
CA TYR A 787 10.58 -4.16 8.96
C TYR A 787 11.49 -4.73 7.85
N ASN A 788 11.86 -3.98 6.83
CA ASN A 788 12.94 -4.33 5.90
C ASN A 788 14.32 -3.85 6.39
N ASP A 789 14.32 -3.01 7.41
CA ASP A 789 15.51 -2.57 8.11
C ASP A 789 15.86 -3.58 9.23
N THR A 790 16.07 -4.83 8.81
CA THR A 790 16.18 -6.01 9.68
C THR A 790 17.40 -6.82 9.26
N LEU A 791 18.21 -7.22 10.25
CA LEU A 791 19.33 -8.14 10.08
C LEU A 791 18.95 -9.55 10.54
N ILE A 792 19.37 -10.55 9.78
CA ILE A 792 19.11 -11.97 10.02
C ILE A 792 20.35 -12.84 9.74
N GLU A 793 20.30 -14.07 10.23
CA GLU A 793 21.13 -15.19 9.78
C GLU A 793 20.26 -16.37 9.34
N ILE A 794 20.82 -17.25 8.51
CA ILE A 794 20.13 -18.41 7.94
C ILE A 794 21.02 -19.65 8.13
N LYS A 795 20.44 -20.73 8.61
CA LYS A 795 21.08 -22.03 8.75
C LYS A 795 20.17 -23.17 8.30
N GLU A 796 20.73 -24.35 8.07
CA GLU A 796 19.95 -25.56 7.80
C GLU A 796 19.10 -25.96 9.02
N VAL A 797 17.88 -26.47 8.79
CA VAL A 797 17.03 -26.97 9.87
C VAL A 797 17.64 -28.27 10.43
N GLY A 798 18.00 -28.25 11.71
CA GLY A 798 18.56 -29.41 12.42
C GLY A 798 20.03 -29.26 12.81
N GLU A 799 20.67 -28.15 12.48
CA GLU A 799 22.00 -27.80 13.00
C GLU A 799 21.96 -27.01 14.33
#